data_711b0b3d474ef476dc74e489d0c80ad8
#
_entry.id   711b0b3d474ef476dc74e489d0c80ad8
#
_cell.length_a   1.000
_cell.length_b   1.000
_cell.length_c   1.000
_cell.angle_alpha   90.00
_cell.angle_beta   90.00
_cell.angle_gamma   90.00
#
_symmetry.space_group_name_H-M   'P 1'
#
loop_
_entity.id
_entity.type
_entity.pdbx_description
1 polymer ?
#
loop_
_entity_poly.entity_id
_entity_poly.type
_entity_poly.pdbx_seq_one_letter_code
_entity_poly.pdbx_strand_id
1 'polypeptide(L)'
;MKKRFARYSASILFSVLIIPLIIFSVPTEEGKTKDLAITEWMLLGPFPNPLPALLEDNRKEQLIENLIKFQQVDFSKLKPILDGTLRWHDGTLSRWRKIQSGKKGVSLMGDETHPSVAFFGTYLDVKRWTRAKVTLQSSQAFQLCVDGTIYVTKTVADKANETSSASNGKKVAAELSLETGKHLLIVKTVFDPSTGDDWTLMGTVSFNETYASPSPSLTFSNAQNMSLYHLLDVPTVTGISISPDGTFAAVSVRRALPPSDDSESWVEMYDVAENRLLQTYRGGTSLSKINWAPTGKRFSYTTQDNSGETLWIIDLENGTSAPLLQDIKELGNHTWVPDGACIIYSVSERRQDDRPGIKRLRNLDDRNPWVRNKSYLYKINLEDGVRQRLTAGELSTSLNSISPNGKKLLYTRSIADPAQRPFEKTELYYLDLRTLENKLVWEGRWFIQAQWSPDNTKILILGGPSTFDETGHNLTSDLIPNEFDTQAYIFDPETNEAEPISKEFDPSILEAFWAQAENAIYFLTNDHSYQRLYRYDIEKKKYLFIPCGVDVIEHFDLSIDKQTAAFTGSSATDPPKAYILNIKNKKSHMLCDPAEKEFTDVTFGKVERWTFKNEKGLLIDGRVYYPPDFDPQKKYPCIVNFYGGTIPVTREFGGLYPKNLWAAQGYVVYVLQPSGTLGYGQEFSSLHVNDWGFIAADEIIYGIERFLAAHPFVDQKRIGCIGGSYGGFLTMLIQTRTNLFSAAVSHAGISSISSYWGEGSLGYLYSAYAAANSFPWNRKDIFINQSALFNADKITTPLLLLHGSEDTNVPPGESTQIFTALKILGREVEYIQILDQNHFILNYNKRRIWTRTIMAWFDRWLKNQPEWWYYLYPNN
;
A
#
# COMPACT_ATOMS: atom_id res chain seq x y z
N MET A 1 -64.56 11.01 -12.62
CA MET A 1 -65.53 9.98 -13.13
C MET A 1 -64.98 8.60 -12.74
N LYS A 2 -65.70 7.90 -11.90
CA LYS A 2 -65.42 6.53 -11.46
C LYS A 2 -65.77 5.55 -12.59
N LYS A 3 -64.91 4.49 -12.79
CA LYS A 3 -65.33 3.14 -13.16
C LYS A 3 -64.15 2.19 -13.19
N ARG A 4 -64.09 1.29 -12.19
CA ARG A 4 -64.18 -0.19 -12.22
C ARG A 4 -63.04 -0.87 -12.99
N PHE A 5 -62.08 -1.50 -12.26
CA PHE A 5 -61.29 -2.66 -12.72
C PHE A 5 -61.77 -3.93 -12.02
N ALA A 6 -62.12 -4.91 -12.82
CA ALA A 6 -62.56 -6.24 -12.39
C ALA A 6 -61.35 -7.14 -12.05
N ARG A 7 -61.52 -7.93 -11.00
CA ARG A 7 -60.57 -8.96 -10.55
C ARG A 7 -60.65 -10.16 -11.48
N TYR A 8 -59.47 -10.66 -11.93
CA TYR A 8 -59.33 -12.05 -12.34
C TYR A 8 -58.32 -12.70 -11.38
N SER A 9 -58.83 -13.65 -10.57
CA SER A 9 -58.05 -14.57 -9.75
C SER A 9 -57.71 -15.78 -10.62
N ALA A 10 -56.46 -16.01 -10.96
CA ALA A 10 -55.96 -17.27 -11.47
C ALA A 10 -55.13 -17.94 -10.36
N SER A 11 -55.73 -19.02 -9.77
CA SER A 11 -55.04 -19.89 -8.81
C SER A 11 -54.07 -20.79 -9.58
N ILE A 12 -52.78 -20.56 -9.43
CA ILE A 12 -51.73 -21.50 -9.85
C ILE A 12 -51.28 -22.26 -8.60
N LEU A 13 -51.64 -23.56 -8.56
CA LEU A 13 -51.07 -24.50 -7.59
C LEU A 13 -49.58 -24.68 -7.88
N PHE A 14 -48.73 -24.18 -7.00
CA PHE A 14 -47.31 -24.53 -6.95
C PHE A 14 -47.15 -25.76 -6.02
N SER A 15 -46.82 -26.90 -6.61
CA SER A 15 -46.30 -28.04 -5.87
C SER A 15 -44.91 -27.71 -5.33
N VAL A 16 -44.78 -27.42 -4.05
CA VAL A 16 -43.51 -27.20 -3.39
C VAL A 16 -42.82 -28.56 -3.21
N LEU A 17 -41.82 -28.85 -4.03
CA LEU A 17 -40.86 -29.90 -3.75
C LEU A 17 -39.97 -29.42 -2.60
N ILE A 18 -40.21 -29.95 -1.40
CA ILE A 18 -39.33 -29.73 -0.24
C ILE A 18 -38.04 -30.53 -0.48
N ILE A 19 -37.03 -29.88 -1.01
CA ILE A 19 -35.68 -30.39 -0.92
C ILE A 19 -35.21 -30.10 0.50
N PRO A 20 -34.74 -31.11 1.27
CA PRO A 20 -34.21 -30.81 2.60
C PRO A 20 -32.99 -29.93 2.46
N LEU A 21 -33.12 -28.68 2.87
CA LEU A 21 -31.98 -27.83 3.15
C LEU A 21 -31.20 -28.53 4.25
N ILE A 22 -30.04 -29.08 3.87
CA ILE A 22 -29.06 -29.50 4.86
C ILE A 22 -28.50 -28.22 5.43
N ILE A 23 -29.10 -27.72 6.47
CA ILE A 23 -28.58 -26.67 7.32
C ILE A 23 -27.32 -27.31 7.98
N PHE A 24 -26.17 -27.01 7.45
CA PHE A 24 -24.94 -27.18 8.23
C PHE A 24 -25.03 -26.19 9.39
N SER A 25 -25.64 -26.59 10.49
CA SER A 25 -25.45 -25.93 11.76
C SER A 25 -23.96 -25.97 12.07
N VAL A 26 -23.35 -24.80 12.23
CA VAL A 26 -22.04 -24.69 12.82
C VAL A 26 -22.10 -25.47 14.14
N PRO A 27 -21.31 -26.50 14.34
CA PRO A 27 -21.32 -27.20 15.63
C PRO A 27 -20.85 -26.18 16.66
N THR A 28 -21.71 -25.77 17.56
CA THR A 28 -21.33 -25.27 18.87
C THR A 28 -20.84 -26.45 19.69
N GLU A 29 -19.89 -27.23 19.17
CA GLU A 29 -19.16 -28.14 20.02
C GLU A 29 -18.32 -27.26 20.93
N GLU A 30 -18.65 -27.25 22.19
CA GLU A 30 -17.77 -26.90 23.29
C GLU A 30 -16.54 -27.81 23.18
N GLY A 31 -15.61 -27.43 22.30
CA GLY A 31 -14.34 -28.13 22.17
C GLY A 31 -13.62 -28.11 23.51
N LYS A 32 -12.85 -29.17 23.84
CA LYS A 32 -12.08 -29.21 25.06
C LYS A 32 -11.22 -27.96 25.17
N THR A 33 -11.46 -27.18 26.20
CA THR A 33 -10.62 -26.05 26.57
C THR A 33 -9.32 -26.56 27.16
N LYS A 34 -8.19 -26.11 26.62
CA LYS A 34 -6.86 -26.39 27.15
C LYS A 34 -6.31 -25.16 27.83
N ASP A 35 -5.77 -25.36 29.02
CA ASP A 35 -5.13 -24.33 29.82
C ASP A 35 -3.61 -24.42 29.69
N LEU A 36 -2.99 -23.31 29.36
CA LEU A 36 -1.55 -23.10 29.39
C LEU A 36 -1.22 -22.18 30.57
N ALA A 37 -0.73 -22.74 31.66
CA ALA A 37 -0.30 -21.93 32.79
C ALA A 37 0.96 -21.13 32.41
N ILE A 38 1.01 -19.86 32.80
CA ILE A 38 2.21 -19.05 32.64
C ILE A 38 3.15 -19.32 33.82
N THR A 39 4.03 -20.30 33.62
CA THR A 39 4.95 -20.78 34.67
C THR A 39 6.21 -19.95 34.80
N GLU A 40 6.50 -19.12 33.81
CA GLU A 40 7.68 -18.24 33.79
C GLU A 40 7.31 -16.87 33.25
N TRP A 41 7.91 -15.84 33.82
CA TRP A 41 7.75 -14.43 33.37
C TRP A 41 9.11 -13.74 33.27
N MET A 42 9.21 -12.77 32.42
CA MET A 42 10.19 -11.69 32.53
C MET A 42 9.63 -10.66 33.51
N LEU A 43 10.39 -10.26 34.54
CA LEU A 43 10.02 -9.28 35.54
C LEU A 43 10.92 -8.04 35.42
N LEU A 44 10.30 -6.86 35.43
CA LEU A 44 10.95 -5.56 35.51
C LEU A 44 10.43 -4.80 36.74
N GLY A 45 11.31 -4.36 37.60
CA GLY A 45 10.97 -3.83 38.92
C GLY A 45 11.05 -4.91 40.00
N PRO A 46 10.43 -4.74 41.19
CA PRO A 46 9.53 -3.64 41.61
C PRO A 46 10.22 -2.27 41.67
N PHE A 47 9.42 -1.23 41.46
CA PHE A 47 9.82 0.16 41.52
C PHE A 47 8.98 0.87 42.60
N PRO A 48 9.58 1.40 43.67
CA PRO A 48 8.86 2.26 44.61
C PRO A 48 8.27 3.48 43.85
N ASN A 49 7.06 3.84 44.24
CA ASN A 49 6.39 4.99 43.64
C ASN A 49 5.97 5.96 44.75
N PRO A 50 6.81 6.96 45.09
CA PRO A 50 6.52 7.91 46.15
C PRO A 50 5.17 8.59 45.93
N LEU A 51 4.51 8.95 47.07
CA LEU A 51 3.24 9.65 47.01
C LEU A 51 3.40 11.03 46.35
N PRO A 52 2.46 11.49 45.51
CA PRO A 52 2.48 12.84 44.96
C PRO A 52 2.41 13.88 46.08
N ALA A 53 3.05 15.03 45.84
CA ALA A 53 2.92 16.17 46.74
C ALA A 53 1.46 16.60 46.90
N LEU A 54 1.11 17.09 48.08
CA LEU A 54 -0.25 17.59 48.41
C LEU A 54 -1.36 16.52 48.36
N LEU A 55 -1.02 15.25 48.45
CA LEU A 55 -2.01 14.16 48.55
C LEU A 55 -2.67 14.20 49.96
N GLU A 56 -3.99 14.41 49.99
CA GLU A 56 -4.80 14.34 51.21
C GLU A 56 -5.05 12.88 51.64
N ASP A 57 -5.04 12.61 52.95
CA ASP A 57 -5.19 11.24 53.51
C ASP A 57 -6.50 10.57 53.09
N ASN A 58 -7.59 11.31 52.92
CA ASN A 58 -8.88 10.79 52.47
C ASN A 58 -8.93 10.37 50.99
N ARG A 59 -7.87 10.59 50.19
CA ARG A 59 -7.76 10.25 48.77
C ARG A 59 -6.75 9.15 48.46
N LYS A 60 -6.19 8.50 49.49
CA LYS A 60 -5.19 7.41 49.25
C LYS A 60 -5.75 6.23 48.51
N GLU A 61 -7.04 5.88 48.68
CA GLU A 61 -7.68 4.80 47.86
C GLU A 61 -7.73 5.15 46.35
N GLN A 62 -7.95 6.42 46.02
CA GLN A 62 -7.94 6.88 44.62
C GLN A 62 -6.55 6.88 44.01
N LEU A 63 -5.49 6.91 44.85
CA LEU A 63 -4.12 6.89 44.34
C LEU A 63 -3.79 5.58 43.61
N ILE A 64 -4.15 4.42 44.14
CA ILE A 64 -3.90 3.13 43.51
C ILE A 64 -4.64 3.03 42.19
N GLU A 65 -5.90 3.49 42.13
CA GLU A 65 -6.68 3.54 40.91
C GLU A 65 -6.03 4.47 39.87
N ASN A 66 -5.51 5.62 40.30
CA ASN A 66 -4.80 6.52 39.40
C ASN A 66 -3.46 5.94 38.94
N LEU A 67 -2.69 5.28 39.82
CA LEU A 67 -1.40 4.66 39.49
C LEU A 67 -1.55 3.52 38.48
N ILE A 68 -2.60 2.71 38.60
CA ILE A 68 -2.81 1.59 37.66
C ILE A 68 -3.21 2.12 36.27
N LYS A 69 -4.01 3.18 36.18
CA LYS A 69 -4.46 3.78 34.95
C LYS A 69 -3.39 4.68 34.31
N PHE A 70 -2.51 5.30 35.10
CA PHE A 70 -1.44 6.16 34.60
C PHE A 70 -0.35 5.32 33.92
N GLN A 71 -0.02 5.65 32.68
CA GLN A 71 1.05 4.99 31.95
C GLN A 71 2.41 5.62 32.28
N GLN A 72 3.13 5.04 33.26
CA GLN A 72 4.50 5.44 33.58
C GLN A 72 5.47 5.14 32.44
N VAL A 73 5.16 4.14 31.60
CA VAL A 73 5.95 3.68 30.47
C VAL A 73 5.01 3.32 29.35
N ASP A 74 5.37 3.66 28.13
CA ASP A 74 4.68 3.21 26.94
C ASP A 74 4.84 1.68 26.78
N PHE A 75 3.76 0.93 26.91
CA PHE A 75 3.79 -0.54 26.87
C PHE A 75 4.30 -1.11 25.55
N SER A 76 4.10 -0.38 24.45
CA SER A 76 4.61 -0.80 23.15
C SER A 76 6.13 -0.80 23.07
N LYS A 77 6.79 -0.04 23.95
CA LYS A 77 8.26 0.04 24.07
C LYS A 77 8.86 -0.93 25.08
N LEU A 78 8.01 -1.59 25.90
CA LEU A 78 8.45 -2.57 26.88
C LEU A 78 8.69 -3.93 26.20
N LYS A 79 9.90 -4.16 25.70
CA LYS A 79 10.29 -5.48 25.17
C LYS A 79 10.93 -6.31 26.31
N PRO A 80 10.34 -7.46 26.72
CA PRO A 80 10.87 -8.31 27.78
C PRO A 80 12.08 -9.15 27.32
N ILE A 81 13.18 -8.46 27.06
CA ILE A 81 14.46 -9.03 26.63
C ILE A 81 15.35 -9.21 27.86
N LEU A 82 15.95 -10.39 28.06
CA LEU A 82 16.86 -10.64 29.15
C LEU A 82 17.96 -9.58 29.22
N ASP A 83 18.19 -9.02 30.41
CA ASP A 83 19.12 -7.93 30.68
C ASP A 83 18.79 -6.58 30.01
N GLY A 84 17.68 -6.46 29.27
CA GLY A 84 17.18 -5.18 28.79
C GLY A 84 16.88 -4.25 29.98
N THR A 85 17.27 -2.98 29.88
CA THR A 85 17.22 -2.03 31.01
C THR A 85 16.14 -0.99 30.88
N LEU A 86 15.58 -0.57 32.01
CA LEU A 86 14.72 0.61 32.14
C LEU A 86 15.27 1.51 33.26
N ARG A 87 15.40 2.80 32.99
CA ARG A 87 15.70 3.80 34.02
C ARG A 87 14.39 4.37 34.56
N TRP A 88 14.14 4.19 35.85
CA TRP A 88 12.98 4.74 36.52
C TRP A 88 13.14 6.25 36.81
N HIS A 89 12.06 6.92 37.17
CA HIS A 89 12.03 8.38 37.42
C HIS A 89 12.99 8.89 38.50
N ASP A 90 13.34 8.04 39.47
CA ASP A 90 14.32 8.34 40.55
C ASP A 90 15.78 8.08 40.14
N GLY A 91 16.01 7.67 38.88
CA GLY A 91 17.32 7.30 38.35
C GLY A 91 17.68 5.82 38.50
N THR A 92 16.89 5.05 39.23
CA THR A 92 17.12 3.60 39.42
C THR A 92 17.13 2.87 38.10
N LEU A 93 18.20 2.12 37.82
CA LEU A 93 18.30 1.27 36.66
C LEU A 93 17.87 -0.15 37.00
N SER A 94 16.78 -0.62 36.43
CA SER A 94 16.32 -2.00 36.55
C SER A 94 16.50 -2.78 35.25
N ARG A 95 16.66 -4.09 35.35
CA ARG A 95 16.82 -5.00 34.22
C ARG A 95 15.72 -6.03 34.23
N TRP A 96 15.31 -6.42 33.02
CA TRP A 96 14.45 -7.58 32.84
C TRP A 96 15.17 -8.84 33.37
N ARG A 97 14.52 -9.57 34.24
CA ARG A 97 15.02 -10.83 34.79
C ARG A 97 13.96 -11.91 34.71
N LYS A 98 14.37 -13.14 34.48
CA LYS A 98 13.49 -14.31 34.45
C LYS A 98 13.06 -14.67 35.88
N ILE A 99 11.77 -14.94 36.09
CA ILE A 99 11.22 -15.37 37.37
C ILE A 99 10.26 -16.54 37.17
N GLN A 100 10.31 -17.51 38.05
CA GLN A 100 9.46 -18.69 38.05
C GLN A 100 8.16 -18.44 38.83
N SER A 101 7.04 -18.90 38.26
CA SER A 101 5.75 -18.91 38.94
C SER A 101 5.58 -20.21 39.73
N GLY A 102 5.43 -20.11 41.02
CA GLY A 102 5.10 -21.25 41.90
C GLY A 102 3.63 -21.66 41.82
N LYS A 103 3.21 -22.62 42.65
CA LYS A 103 1.80 -23.06 42.72
C LYS A 103 0.82 -21.93 43.07
N LYS A 104 1.28 -20.91 43.79
CA LYS A 104 0.50 -19.72 44.21
C LYS A 104 0.76 -18.50 43.31
N GLY A 105 1.46 -18.66 42.21
CA GLY A 105 1.88 -17.59 41.33
C GLY A 105 3.29 -17.07 41.65
N VAL A 106 3.68 -15.94 41.05
CA VAL A 106 4.89 -15.18 41.42
C VAL A 106 4.56 -14.33 42.62
N SER A 107 5.41 -14.39 43.68
CA SER A 107 5.32 -13.49 44.81
C SER A 107 6.39 -12.42 44.74
N LEU A 108 6.02 -11.17 45.00
CA LEU A 108 6.90 -10.01 45.01
C LEU A 108 6.91 -9.43 46.43
N MET A 109 7.98 -8.72 46.77
CA MET A 109 8.07 -7.87 47.95
C MET A 109 7.95 -6.39 47.47
N GLY A 110 6.95 -5.68 47.97
CA GLY A 110 6.78 -4.25 47.74
C GLY A 110 7.48 -3.43 48.80
N ASP A 111 7.48 -2.12 48.66
CA ASP A 111 7.88 -1.20 49.72
C ASP A 111 6.78 -1.12 50.79
N GLU A 112 7.15 -1.24 52.04
CA GLU A 112 6.18 -1.29 53.14
C GLU A 112 5.53 0.08 53.41
N THR A 113 6.10 1.16 52.89
CA THR A 113 5.68 2.53 53.12
C THR A 113 5.05 3.24 51.92
N HIS A 114 5.42 2.80 50.74
CA HIS A 114 4.98 3.40 49.47
C HIS A 114 4.43 2.38 48.50
N PRO A 115 3.44 2.75 47.70
CA PRO A 115 3.02 1.89 46.57
C PRO A 115 4.20 1.53 45.68
N SER A 116 4.18 0.32 45.14
CA SER A 116 5.22 -0.15 44.21
C SER A 116 4.62 -0.61 42.89
N VAL A 117 5.33 -0.42 41.77
CA VAL A 117 4.91 -0.82 40.42
C VAL A 117 5.86 -1.89 39.90
N ALA A 118 5.31 -2.93 39.28
CA ALA A 118 6.09 -3.94 38.59
C ALA A 118 5.45 -4.29 37.24
N PHE A 119 6.31 -4.72 36.28
CA PHE A 119 5.89 -5.16 34.97
C PHE A 119 6.32 -6.62 34.76
N PHE A 120 5.36 -7.43 34.32
CA PHE A 120 5.61 -8.79 33.89
C PHE A 120 5.45 -8.85 32.37
N GLY A 121 6.32 -9.55 31.68
CA GLY A 121 6.27 -9.70 30.22
C GLY A 121 6.50 -11.13 29.76
N THR A 122 5.80 -11.53 28.71
CA THR A 122 6.04 -12.79 27.98
C THR A 122 5.47 -12.65 26.57
N TYR A 123 5.92 -13.50 25.63
CA TYR A 123 5.29 -13.60 24.30
C TYR A 123 4.47 -14.88 24.25
N LEU A 124 3.27 -14.76 23.66
CA LEU A 124 2.43 -15.89 23.26
C LEU A 124 2.60 -16.12 21.76
N ASP A 125 3.22 -17.23 21.38
CA ASP A 125 3.45 -17.61 19.98
C ASP A 125 2.28 -18.46 19.48
N VAL A 126 1.55 -17.93 18.47
CA VAL A 126 0.33 -18.51 17.92
C VAL A 126 0.59 -18.88 16.46
N LYS A 127 0.40 -20.15 16.11
CA LYS A 127 0.72 -20.69 14.78
C LYS A 127 -0.43 -20.66 13.78
N ARG A 128 -1.59 -20.23 14.22
CA ARG A 128 -2.80 -19.97 13.42
C ARG A 128 -3.69 -18.99 14.16
N TRP A 129 -4.63 -18.38 13.48
CA TRP A 129 -5.63 -17.55 14.18
C TRP A 129 -6.31 -18.34 15.31
N THR A 130 -6.37 -17.74 16.50
CA THR A 130 -6.83 -18.40 17.71
C THR A 130 -7.64 -17.45 18.60
N ARG A 131 -8.79 -17.88 19.08
CA ARG A 131 -9.44 -17.25 20.23
C ARG A 131 -8.81 -17.77 21.50
N ALA A 132 -8.32 -16.86 22.33
CA ALA A 132 -7.72 -17.17 23.61
C ALA A 132 -8.36 -16.35 24.73
N LYS A 133 -8.38 -16.89 25.92
CA LYS A 133 -8.79 -16.21 27.13
C LYS A 133 -7.61 -16.14 28.09
N VAL A 134 -7.11 -14.92 28.33
CA VAL A 134 -6.06 -14.70 29.32
C VAL A 134 -6.70 -14.38 30.66
N THR A 135 -6.49 -15.24 31.64
CA THR A 135 -6.99 -15.08 33.00
C THR A 135 -5.83 -14.75 33.94
N LEU A 136 -5.93 -13.61 34.62
CA LEU A 136 -5.00 -13.18 35.64
C LEU A 136 -5.66 -13.24 37.02
N GLN A 137 -4.88 -13.61 38.03
CA GLN A 137 -5.31 -13.66 39.41
C GLN A 137 -4.26 -12.97 40.29
N SER A 138 -4.70 -11.98 41.06
CA SER A 138 -3.88 -11.24 42.02
C SER A 138 -4.77 -10.63 43.09
N SER A 139 -4.29 -10.50 44.30
CA SER A 139 -4.92 -9.69 45.36
C SER A 139 -4.80 -8.21 45.10
N GLN A 140 -3.73 -7.80 44.41
CA GLN A 140 -3.39 -6.42 44.11
C GLN A 140 -4.01 -5.93 42.77
N ALA A 141 -3.96 -4.62 42.52
CA ALA A 141 -4.38 -4.01 41.25
C ALA A 141 -3.47 -4.42 40.08
N PHE A 142 -4.05 -4.64 38.90
CA PHE A 142 -3.27 -4.95 37.71
C PHE A 142 -3.95 -4.52 36.42
N GLN A 143 -3.16 -4.43 35.35
CA GLN A 143 -3.60 -4.13 34.00
C GLN A 143 -2.93 -5.09 33.01
N LEU A 144 -3.72 -5.71 32.14
CA LEU A 144 -3.23 -6.53 31.04
C LEU A 144 -3.22 -5.74 29.75
N CYS A 145 -2.07 -5.64 29.13
CA CYS A 145 -1.84 -5.10 27.83
C CYS A 145 -1.37 -6.19 26.87
N VAL A 146 -1.95 -6.27 25.69
CA VAL A 146 -1.53 -7.19 24.62
C VAL A 146 -1.28 -6.36 23.35
N ASP A 147 -0.07 -6.48 22.80
CA ASP A 147 0.38 -5.73 21.62
C ASP A 147 0.10 -4.21 21.71
N GLY A 148 0.37 -3.63 22.90
CA GLY A 148 0.15 -2.22 23.18
C GLY A 148 -1.30 -1.82 23.53
N THR A 149 -2.27 -2.73 23.38
CA THR A 149 -3.68 -2.47 23.69
C THR A 149 -4.03 -2.98 25.09
N ILE A 150 -4.68 -2.14 25.92
CA ILE A 150 -5.13 -2.52 27.26
C ILE A 150 -6.47 -3.24 27.13
N TYR A 151 -6.51 -4.49 27.59
CA TYR A 151 -7.72 -5.34 27.54
C TYR A 151 -8.46 -5.42 28.87
N VAL A 152 -7.72 -5.40 29.98
CA VAL A 152 -8.29 -5.56 31.33
C VAL A 152 -7.58 -4.62 32.29
N THR A 153 -8.35 -4.02 33.20
CA THR A 153 -7.86 -3.25 34.34
C THR A 153 -8.64 -3.65 35.58
N LYS A 154 -7.95 -4.19 36.57
CA LYS A 154 -8.43 -4.37 37.95
C LYS A 154 -7.91 -3.19 38.76
N THR A 155 -8.78 -2.30 39.24
CA THR A 155 -8.41 -1.02 39.85
C THR A 155 -8.28 -1.08 41.37
N VAL A 156 -8.96 -2.03 42.00
CA VAL A 156 -9.02 -2.12 43.48
C VAL A 156 -8.35 -3.41 43.93
N ALA A 157 -7.58 -3.35 45.02
CA ALA A 157 -7.12 -4.50 45.73
C ALA A 157 -8.31 -5.18 46.45
N ASP A 158 -8.30 -6.52 46.54
CA ASP A 158 -9.36 -7.24 47.24
C ASP A 158 -9.16 -7.01 48.77
N LYS A 159 -10.20 -6.55 49.50
CA LYS A 159 -10.12 -6.37 50.93
C LYS A 159 -10.09 -7.73 51.62
N ALA A 160 -9.22 -7.90 52.61
CA ALA A 160 -8.99 -9.13 53.37
C ALA A 160 -10.23 -9.72 54.07
N ASN A 161 -11.35 -9.03 54.14
CA ASN A 161 -12.59 -9.41 54.83
C ASN A 161 -13.71 -9.97 53.93
N GLU A 162 -13.50 -10.05 52.60
CA GLU A 162 -14.48 -10.78 51.78
C GLU A 162 -14.21 -12.27 51.88
N THR A 163 -15.16 -12.98 52.50
CA THR A 163 -15.15 -14.43 52.73
C THR A 163 -15.10 -15.27 51.45
N SER A 164 -14.01 -15.19 50.73
CA SER A 164 -13.63 -16.16 49.72
C SER A 164 -12.36 -16.87 50.17
N SER A 165 -12.46 -18.17 50.40
CA SER A 165 -11.45 -19.08 50.88
C SER A 165 -10.22 -19.27 49.94
N ALA A 166 -9.85 -18.32 49.18
CA ALA A 166 -8.72 -18.33 48.26
C ALA A 166 -7.76 -17.19 48.58
N SER A 167 -6.66 -17.52 49.21
CA SER A 167 -5.54 -16.62 49.56
C SER A 167 -4.88 -15.91 48.38
N ASN A 168 -5.39 -16.02 47.14
CA ASN A 168 -4.75 -15.53 45.92
C ASN A 168 -5.50 -14.43 45.18
N GLY A 169 -6.59 -13.85 45.72
CA GLY A 169 -7.31 -12.74 45.08
C GLY A 169 -8.28 -13.12 43.94
N LYS A 170 -8.97 -12.13 43.39
CA LYS A 170 -10.01 -12.28 42.36
C LYS A 170 -9.45 -12.55 40.98
N LYS A 171 -10.05 -13.50 40.26
CA LYS A 171 -9.73 -13.78 38.85
C LYS A 171 -10.41 -12.77 37.92
N VAL A 172 -9.65 -12.24 37.00
CA VAL A 172 -10.18 -11.36 35.91
C VAL A 172 -9.64 -11.88 34.58
N ALA A 173 -10.48 -11.88 33.55
CA ALA A 173 -10.13 -12.46 32.26
C ALA A 173 -10.40 -11.52 31.09
N ALA A 174 -9.57 -11.64 30.05
CA ALA A 174 -9.72 -10.99 28.75
C ALA A 174 -9.90 -12.04 27.64
N GLU A 175 -10.90 -11.84 26.79
CA GLU A 175 -11.06 -12.58 25.54
C GLU A 175 -10.26 -11.90 24.43
N LEU A 176 -9.41 -12.69 23.77
CA LEU A 176 -8.50 -12.22 22.74
C LEU A 176 -8.78 -12.91 21.40
N SER A 177 -8.63 -12.18 20.31
CA SER A 177 -8.58 -12.71 18.94
C SER A 177 -7.16 -12.48 18.41
N LEU A 178 -6.40 -13.55 18.30
CA LEU A 178 -4.97 -13.52 18.02
C LEU A 178 -4.69 -14.06 16.61
N GLU A 179 -4.03 -13.26 15.79
CA GLU A 179 -3.56 -13.66 14.45
C GLU A 179 -2.31 -14.56 14.58
N THR A 180 -1.91 -15.21 13.50
CA THR A 180 -0.67 -15.99 13.47
C THR A 180 0.54 -15.09 13.75
N GLY A 181 1.36 -15.47 14.71
CA GLY A 181 2.56 -14.71 15.11
C GLY A 181 2.78 -14.70 16.61
N LYS A 182 3.68 -13.84 17.04
CA LYS A 182 3.98 -13.62 18.45
C LYS A 182 3.25 -12.38 18.95
N HIS A 183 2.55 -12.53 20.05
CA HIS A 183 1.81 -11.49 20.73
C HIS A 183 2.49 -11.16 22.08
N LEU A 184 2.80 -9.89 22.27
CA LEU A 184 3.44 -9.39 23.48
C LEU A 184 2.40 -9.19 24.59
N LEU A 185 2.49 -9.96 25.68
CA LEU A 185 1.69 -9.81 26.88
C LEU A 185 2.50 -9.05 27.93
N ILE A 186 2.01 -7.87 28.32
CA ILE A 186 2.55 -7.09 29.44
C ILE A 186 1.49 -6.99 30.54
N VAL A 187 1.86 -7.37 31.76
CA VAL A 187 1.04 -7.14 32.95
C VAL A 187 1.72 -6.11 33.83
N LYS A 188 1.10 -4.95 33.97
CA LYS A 188 1.47 -3.98 34.99
C LYS A 188 0.70 -4.31 36.25
N THR A 189 1.37 -4.32 37.41
CA THR A 189 0.73 -4.49 38.72
C THR A 189 1.20 -3.44 39.70
N VAL A 190 0.32 -3.04 40.60
CA VAL A 190 0.56 -2.01 41.63
C VAL A 190 0.31 -2.62 42.99
N PHE A 191 1.33 -2.60 43.82
CA PHE A 191 1.25 -3.00 45.24
C PHE A 191 0.75 -1.84 46.10
N ASP A 192 -0.25 -2.14 46.94
CA ASP A 192 -0.75 -1.26 47.96
C ASP A 192 -0.36 -1.76 49.34
N PRO A 193 0.61 -1.11 50.06
CA PRO A 193 1.05 -1.54 51.38
C PRO A 193 -0.05 -1.44 52.43
N SER A 194 -1.12 -0.66 52.22
CA SER A 194 -2.20 -0.47 53.18
C SER A 194 -3.15 -1.67 53.32
N THR A 195 -3.14 -2.59 52.32
CA THR A 195 -4.07 -3.73 52.29
C THR A 195 -3.64 -4.88 53.20
N GLY A 196 -2.35 -5.01 53.47
CA GLY A 196 -1.77 -6.14 54.21
C GLY A 196 -1.75 -7.46 53.42
N ASP A 197 -2.11 -7.44 52.15
CA ASP A 197 -2.18 -8.62 51.31
C ASP A 197 -0.86 -8.89 50.59
N ASP A 198 -0.60 -10.19 50.36
CA ASP A 198 0.54 -10.62 49.55
C ASP A 198 0.48 -10.06 48.13
N TRP A 199 1.62 -9.64 47.63
CA TRP A 199 1.73 -9.23 46.23
C TRP A 199 2.03 -10.43 45.34
N THR A 200 0.99 -11.07 44.84
CA THR A 200 1.10 -12.25 43.96
C THR A 200 0.47 -12.04 42.63
N LEU A 201 1.01 -12.71 41.59
CA LEU A 201 0.43 -12.74 40.25
C LEU A 201 0.46 -14.15 39.70
N MET A 202 -0.70 -14.63 39.25
CA MET A 202 -0.85 -15.89 38.51
C MET A 202 -1.52 -15.60 37.16
N GLY A 203 -1.05 -16.24 36.08
CA GLY A 203 -1.60 -16.11 34.72
C GLY A 203 -1.86 -17.47 34.08
N THR A 204 -2.95 -17.54 33.32
CA THR A 204 -3.32 -18.72 32.51
C THR A 204 -3.86 -18.26 31.19
N VAL A 205 -3.47 -18.94 30.12
CA VAL A 205 -4.03 -18.77 28.78
C VAL A 205 -4.87 -20.00 28.44
N SER A 206 -6.17 -19.81 28.24
CA SER A 206 -7.10 -20.88 27.86
C SER A 206 -7.47 -20.73 26.37
N PHE A 207 -7.52 -21.84 25.63
CA PHE A 207 -7.89 -21.86 24.22
C PHE A 207 -8.59 -23.18 23.88
N ASN A 208 -9.34 -23.17 22.76
CA ASN A 208 -9.99 -24.37 22.27
C ASN A 208 -8.94 -25.29 21.60
N GLU A 209 -8.74 -26.52 22.18
CA GLU A 209 -7.72 -27.46 21.73
C GLU A 209 -7.96 -27.96 20.29
N THR A 210 -9.22 -28.08 19.88
CA THR A 210 -9.58 -28.56 18.53
C THR A 210 -9.15 -27.58 17.44
N TYR A 211 -9.26 -26.27 17.72
CA TYR A 211 -8.99 -25.21 16.74
C TYR A 211 -7.59 -24.60 16.89
N ALA A 212 -6.82 -24.96 17.89
CA ALA A 212 -5.49 -24.40 18.14
C ALA A 212 -4.36 -25.45 17.99
N SER A 213 -4.41 -26.20 16.90
CA SER A 213 -3.34 -27.15 16.56
C SER A 213 -2.47 -26.59 15.42
N PRO A 214 -1.12 -26.41 15.61
CA PRO A 214 -0.39 -26.64 16.85
C PRO A 214 -0.76 -25.66 17.97
N SER A 215 -0.70 -26.12 19.21
CA SER A 215 -1.07 -25.34 20.39
C SER A 215 -0.21 -24.10 20.55
N PRO A 216 -0.78 -22.97 21.00
CA PRO A 216 -0.02 -21.80 21.42
C PRO A 216 1.07 -22.15 22.43
N SER A 217 2.18 -21.42 22.38
CA SER A 217 3.31 -21.61 23.29
C SER A 217 3.83 -20.28 23.84
N LEU A 218 4.42 -20.32 25.04
CA LEU A 218 5.06 -19.16 25.64
C LEU A 218 6.54 -19.13 25.29
N THR A 219 7.06 -17.92 25.03
CA THR A 219 8.47 -17.72 24.69
C THR A 219 8.97 -16.35 25.16
N PHE A 220 10.29 -16.22 25.32
CA PHE A 220 10.96 -14.94 25.59
C PHE A 220 11.80 -14.48 24.40
N SER A 221 11.81 -15.24 23.31
CA SER A 221 12.46 -14.84 22.07
C SER A 221 11.66 -13.72 21.38
N ASN A 222 12.29 -12.60 21.15
CA ASN A 222 11.74 -11.46 20.43
C ASN A 222 11.78 -11.65 18.89
N ALA A 223 12.54 -12.61 18.37
CA ALA A 223 12.54 -12.92 16.94
C ALA A 223 11.13 -13.27 16.47
N GLN A 224 10.64 -12.59 15.46
CA GLN A 224 9.26 -12.71 14.97
C GLN A 224 9.20 -12.71 13.45
N ASN A 225 8.11 -13.21 12.90
CA ASN A 225 7.80 -13.11 11.49
C ASN A 225 7.07 -11.79 11.21
N MET A 226 7.08 -11.34 9.95
CA MET A 226 6.30 -10.18 9.54
C MET A 226 4.83 -10.33 9.91
N SER A 227 4.24 -9.29 10.47
CA SER A 227 2.82 -9.20 10.86
C SER A 227 2.15 -8.02 10.17
N LEU A 228 0.83 -7.88 10.36
CA LEU A 228 0.06 -6.74 9.85
C LEU A 228 0.55 -5.41 10.43
N TYR A 229 1.05 -5.39 11.68
CA TYR A 229 1.71 -4.23 12.28
C TYR A 229 2.89 -3.74 11.43
N HIS A 230 3.77 -4.64 10.99
CA HIS A 230 4.93 -4.30 10.16
C HIS A 230 4.55 -3.79 8.76
N LEU A 231 3.34 -4.13 8.30
CA LEU A 231 2.84 -3.65 7.01
C LEU A 231 2.21 -2.26 7.09
N LEU A 232 1.49 -1.95 8.18
CA LEU A 232 0.59 -0.79 8.22
C LEU A 232 0.94 0.26 9.27
N ASP A 233 1.61 -0.11 10.37
CA ASP A 233 1.74 0.74 11.56
C ASP A 233 3.13 1.35 11.72
N VAL A 234 4.14 0.80 11.01
CA VAL A 234 5.52 1.30 11.09
C VAL A 234 5.71 2.57 10.26
N PRO A 235 6.65 3.44 10.66
CA PRO A 235 7.01 4.60 9.85
C PRO A 235 7.52 4.17 8.48
N THR A 236 7.12 4.87 7.43
CA THR A 236 7.51 4.56 6.04
C THR A 236 7.96 5.83 5.33
N VAL A 237 9.07 5.74 4.59
CA VAL A 237 9.48 6.81 3.67
C VAL A 237 8.47 6.90 2.53
N THR A 238 8.01 8.11 2.23
CA THR A 238 7.01 8.38 1.18
C THR A 238 7.51 9.31 0.09
N GLY A 239 8.74 9.81 0.19
CA GLY A 239 9.35 10.66 -0.81
C GLY A 239 10.69 11.20 -0.37
N ILE A 240 11.46 11.68 -1.33
CA ILE A 240 12.74 12.36 -1.11
C ILE A 240 12.91 13.46 -2.15
N SER A 241 13.57 14.54 -1.76
CA SER A 241 13.97 15.60 -2.68
C SER A 241 15.35 16.14 -2.28
N ILE A 242 16.22 16.40 -3.26
CA ILE A 242 17.58 16.90 -3.05
C ILE A 242 17.69 18.36 -3.48
N SER A 243 18.45 19.17 -2.71
CA SER A 243 18.69 20.55 -3.08
C SER A 243 19.49 20.64 -4.41
N PRO A 244 19.31 21.70 -5.20
CA PRO A 244 19.99 21.84 -6.50
C PRO A 244 21.52 21.72 -6.43
N ASP A 245 22.12 22.20 -5.34
CA ASP A 245 23.56 22.11 -5.07
C ASP A 245 23.99 20.75 -4.44
N GLY A 246 23.06 19.84 -4.22
CA GLY A 246 23.32 18.53 -3.63
C GLY A 246 23.74 18.55 -2.15
N THR A 247 23.53 19.66 -1.45
CA THR A 247 23.97 19.84 -0.04
C THR A 247 22.96 19.28 0.95
N PHE A 248 21.65 19.43 0.68
CA PHE A 248 20.58 19.01 1.56
C PHE A 248 19.66 17.99 0.89
N ALA A 249 19.12 17.08 1.68
CA ALA A 249 18.04 16.19 1.26
C ALA A 249 16.87 16.29 2.25
N ALA A 250 15.65 16.41 1.72
CA ALA A 250 14.40 16.37 2.47
C ALA A 250 13.74 15.02 2.30
N VAL A 251 13.58 14.25 3.37
CA VAL A 251 12.95 12.93 3.41
C VAL A 251 11.57 13.06 4.02
N SER A 252 10.54 12.70 3.25
CA SER A 252 9.16 12.64 3.74
C SER A 252 8.88 11.29 4.37
N VAL A 253 8.34 11.29 5.59
CA VAL A 253 8.01 10.08 6.35
C VAL A 253 6.56 10.16 6.79
N ARG A 254 5.88 9.02 6.79
CA ARG A 254 4.49 8.88 7.25
C ARG A 254 4.36 7.70 8.19
N ARG A 255 3.46 7.82 9.18
CA ARG A 255 3.07 6.76 10.10
C ARG A 255 1.57 6.79 10.34
N ALA A 256 0.91 5.63 10.35
CA ALA A 256 -0.48 5.52 10.82
C ALA A 256 -0.57 5.72 12.33
N LEU A 257 -1.71 6.23 12.81
CA LEU A 257 -2.00 6.48 14.23
C LEU A 257 -3.17 5.61 14.71
N PRO A 258 -2.98 4.26 14.79
CA PRO A 258 -4.04 3.39 15.26
C PRO A 258 -4.51 3.75 16.70
N PRO A 259 -5.80 3.57 17.04
CA PRO A 259 -6.85 2.91 16.23
C PRO A 259 -7.62 3.84 15.28
N SER A 260 -7.22 5.12 15.17
CA SER A 260 -7.87 6.06 14.25
C SER A 260 -7.45 5.78 12.79
N ASP A 261 -8.18 6.37 11.85
CA ASP A 261 -7.80 6.37 10.42
C ASP A 261 -6.78 7.47 10.09
N ASP A 262 -6.35 8.22 11.10
CA ASP A 262 -5.41 9.31 10.93
C ASP A 262 -3.99 8.81 10.69
N SER A 263 -3.18 9.68 10.16
CA SER A 263 -1.74 9.46 10.00
C SER A 263 -0.98 10.73 10.34
N GLU A 264 0.22 10.57 10.83
CA GLU A 264 1.18 11.64 11.01
C GLU A 264 2.17 11.60 9.86
N SER A 265 2.46 12.76 9.28
CA SER A 265 3.52 12.93 8.29
C SER A 265 4.48 14.01 8.76
N TRP A 266 5.77 13.83 8.48
CA TRP A 266 6.80 14.81 8.79
C TRP A 266 7.90 14.77 7.73
N VAL A 267 8.75 15.81 7.76
CA VAL A 267 9.91 15.90 6.88
C VAL A 267 11.18 15.96 7.71
N GLU A 268 12.14 15.13 7.37
CA GLU A 268 13.48 15.11 7.93
C GLU A 268 14.46 15.74 6.95
N MET A 269 15.17 16.78 7.40
CA MET A 269 16.18 17.49 6.62
C MET A 269 17.56 16.99 6.99
N TYR A 270 18.31 16.53 6.00
CA TYR A 270 19.65 15.96 6.16
C TYR A 270 20.71 16.82 5.49
N ASP A 271 21.88 16.91 6.11
CA ASP A 271 23.14 17.25 5.45
C ASP A 271 23.63 16.01 4.69
N VAL A 272 23.77 16.13 3.37
CA VAL A 272 24.12 15.01 2.49
C VAL A 272 25.58 14.60 2.67
N ALA A 273 26.50 15.55 2.87
CA ALA A 273 27.93 15.28 3.00
C ALA A 273 28.27 14.61 4.34
N GLU A 274 27.63 15.06 5.43
CA GLU A 274 27.86 14.54 6.77
C GLU A 274 26.94 13.34 7.11
N ASN A 275 25.99 13.01 6.25
CA ASN A 275 24.94 11.99 6.48
C ASN A 275 24.24 12.22 7.84
N ARG A 276 23.91 13.47 8.15
CA ARG A 276 23.44 13.89 9.47
C ARG A 276 22.07 14.56 9.41
N LEU A 277 21.14 14.11 10.25
CA LEU A 277 19.86 14.78 10.46
C LEU A 277 20.10 16.18 11.06
N LEU A 278 19.64 17.22 10.37
CA LEU A 278 19.72 18.62 10.79
C LEU A 278 18.48 19.04 11.56
N GLN A 279 17.33 18.75 11.00
CA GLN A 279 16.06 19.23 11.53
C GLN A 279 14.90 18.30 11.13
N THR A 280 13.90 18.19 11.99
CA THR A 280 12.63 17.52 11.70
C THR A 280 11.51 18.55 11.70
N TYR A 281 10.78 18.64 10.60
CA TYR A 281 9.58 19.46 10.48
C TYR A 281 8.36 18.57 10.77
N ARG A 282 7.87 18.67 12.01
CA ARG A 282 6.77 17.85 12.52
C ARG A 282 5.76 18.75 13.21
N GLY A 283 4.48 18.62 12.90
CA GLY A 283 3.43 19.45 13.49
C GLY A 283 2.03 19.08 13.04
N GLY A 284 1.04 19.88 13.45
CA GLY A 284 -0.38 19.60 13.22
C GLY A 284 -0.83 19.66 11.74
N THR A 285 -0.02 20.20 10.85
CA THR A 285 -0.26 20.23 9.40
C THR A 285 0.83 19.45 8.67
N SER A 286 0.43 18.52 7.82
CA SER A 286 1.36 17.77 7.00
C SER A 286 1.99 18.66 5.93
N LEU A 287 3.31 18.67 5.85
CA LEU A 287 4.04 19.28 4.74
C LEU A 287 3.92 18.39 3.51
N SER A 288 3.53 18.96 2.39
CA SER A 288 3.45 18.26 1.11
C SER A 288 4.01 19.09 -0.04
N LYS A 289 4.28 18.46 -1.16
CA LYS A 289 4.77 19.11 -2.40
C LYS A 289 6.01 19.98 -2.17
N ILE A 290 7.06 19.41 -1.54
CA ILE A 290 8.33 20.09 -1.30
C ILE A 290 9.04 20.35 -2.64
N ASN A 291 9.38 21.61 -2.93
CA ASN A 291 10.15 22.01 -4.10
C ASN A 291 11.27 22.97 -3.71
N TRP A 292 12.50 22.63 -4.08
CA TRP A 292 13.66 23.46 -3.82
C TRP A 292 13.69 24.68 -4.72
N ALA A 293 14.08 25.82 -4.17
CA ALA A 293 14.42 26.99 -4.97
C ALA A 293 15.71 26.70 -5.79
N PRO A 294 15.77 27.12 -7.05
CA PRO A 294 16.94 26.84 -7.91
C PRO A 294 18.23 27.44 -7.38
N THR A 295 18.14 28.53 -6.63
CA THR A 295 19.25 29.27 -6.03
C THR A 295 19.02 29.43 -4.54
N GLY A 296 20.08 29.26 -3.74
CA GLY A 296 20.06 29.42 -2.30
C GLY A 296 19.42 28.22 -1.53
N LYS A 297 19.36 28.36 -0.19
CA LYS A 297 18.89 27.34 0.74
C LYS A 297 17.41 27.54 1.12
N ARG A 298 16.56 27.65 0.09
CA ARG A 298 15.12 27.82 0.27
C ARG A 298 14.36 26.69 -0.39
N PHE A 299 13.20 26.37 0.14
CA PHE A 299 12.24 25.48 -0.49
C PHE A 299 10.80 25.95 -0.23
N SER A 300 9.91 25.58 -1.12
CA SER A 300 8.47 25.77 -0.95
C SER A 300 7.78 24.45 -0.61
N TYR A 301 6.68 24.54 0.14
CA TYR A 301 5.81 23.43 0.48
C TYR A 301 4.36 23.91 0.62
N THR A 302 3.42 22.98 0.59
CA THR A 302 2.00 23.30 0.83
C THR A 302 1.53 22.71 2.15
N THR A 303 0.59 23.41 2.79
CA THR A 303 -0.24 22.90 3.88
C THR A 303 -1.71 23.06 3.52
N GLN A 304 -2.55 22.19 4.04
CA GLN A 304 -3.99 22.22 3.80
C GLN A 304 -4.76 22.31 5.10
N ASP A 305 -5.76 23.18 5.12
CA ASP A 305 -6.75 23.27 6.21
C ASP A 305 -8.18 23.43 5.64
N ASN A 306 -9.15 23.79 6.50
CA ASN A 306 -10.56 23.94 6.09
C ASN A 306 -10.81 25.13 5.15
N SER A 307 -9.93 26.12 5.11
CA SER A 307 -10.06 27.31 4.26
C SER A 307 -9.50 27.09 2.85
N GLY A 308 -8.52 26.21 2.72
CA GLY A 308 -7.85 25.89 1.48
C GLY A 308 -6.40 25.45 1.67
N GLU A 309 -5.63 25.49 0.60
CA GLU A 309 -4.18 25.24 0.64
C GLU A 309 -3.40 26.55 0.77
N THR A 310 -2.32 26.49 1.55
CA THR A 310 -1.37 27.59 1.70
C THR A 310 -0.01 27.16 1.17
N LEU A 311 0.58 27.92 0.26
CA LEU A 311 1.94 27.76 -0.21
C LEU A 311 2.89 28.55 0.66
N TRP A 312 3.86 27.87 1.26
CA TRP A 312 4.87 28.42 2.16
C TRP A 312 6.25 28.44 1.51
N ILE A 313 7.09 29.34 1.95
CA ILE A 313 8.53 29.33 1.66
C ILE A 313 9.28 29.26 2.99
N ILE A 314 10.24 28.34 3.08
CA ILE A 314 11.23 28.26 4.15
C ILE A 314 12.58 28.73 3.62
N ASP A 315 13.24 29.58 4.41
CA ASP A 315 14.63 29.94 4.24
C ASP A 315 15.45 29.27 5.34
N LEU A 316 16.31 28.33 4.94
CA LEU A 316 17.13 27.53 5.86
C LEU A 316 18.29 28.33 6.47
N GLU A 317 18.76 29.40 5.83
CA GLU A 317 19.84 30.22 6.35
C GLU A 317 19.36 31.10 7.50
N ASN A 318 18.16 31.66 7.37
CA ASN A 318 17.57 32.57 8.35
C ASN A 318 16.64 31.86 9.32
N GLY A 319 16.30 30.59 9.07
CA GLY A 319 15.34 29.83 9.87
C GLY A 319 13.92 30.41 9.83
N THR A 320 13.56 31.14 8.78
CA THR A 320 12.26 31.81 8.64
C THR A 320 11.32 31.03 7.73
N SER A 321 10.02 31.08 8.05
CA SER A 321 8.95 30.52 7.22
C SER A 321 7.87 31.59 7.02
N ALA A 322 7.47 31.82 5.77
CA ALA A 322 6.44 32.77 5.42
C ALA A 322 5.47 32.21 4.38
N PRO A 323 4.16 32.51 4.50
CA PRO A 323 3.18 32.14 3.50
C PRO A 323 3.33 33.05 2.26
N LEU A 324 3.34 32.44 1.07
CA LEU A 324 3.35 33.15 -0.19
C LEU A 324 1.93 33.25 -0.81
N LEU A 325 1.18 32.16 -0.75
CA LEU A 325 -0.22 32.08 -1.17
C LEU A 325 -1.02 31.50 -0.03
N GLN A 326 -2.19 32.06 0.28
CA GLN A 326 -3.05 31.63 1.37
C GLN A 326 -4.46 31.34 0.86
N ASP A 327 -5.11 30.34 1.46
CA ASP A 327 -6.53 30.00 1.26
C ASP A 327 -6.90 29.74 -0.21
N ILE A 328 -5.96 29.17 -0.99
CA ILE A 328 -6.22 28.83 -2.38
C ILE A 328 -6.99 27.51 -2.45
N LYS A 329 -8.22 27.58 -2.92
CA LYS A 329 -9.02 26.38 -3.20
C LYS A 329 -8.47 25.67 -4.43
N GLU A 330 -8.30 24.34 -4.31
CA GLU A 330 -7.83 23.49 -5.42
C GLU A 330 -6.46 23.94 -6.01
N LEU A 331 -5.50 24.29 -5.14
CA LEU A 331 -4.12 24.56 -5.53
C LEU A 331 -3.47 23.26 -6.01
N GLY A 332 -3.02 23.24 -7.24
CA GLY A 332 -2.34 22.09 -7.84
C GLY A 332 -0.83 22.06 -7.56
N ASN A 333 -0.06 21.60 -8.53
CA ASN A 333 1.40 21.60 -8.44
C ASN A 333 1.97 23.01 -8.60
N HIS A 334 3.15 23.22 -8.03
CA HIS A 334 3.91 24.45 -8.17
C HIS A 334 5.38 24.15 -8.50
N THR A 335 6.06 25.06 -9.18
CA THR A 335 7.45 24.89 -9.63
C THR A 335 8.13 26.25 -9.66
N TRP A 336 9.37 26.32 -9.19
CA TRP A 336 10.19 27.52 -9.24
C TRP A 336 10.64 27.81 -10.67
N VAL A 337 10.65 29.08 -11.04
CA VAL A 337 11.36 29.54 -12.25
C VAL A 337 12.87 29.49 -11.96
N PRO A 338 13.75 29.08 -12.91
CA PRO A 338 15.18 28.87 -12.68
C PRO A 338 15.97 30.06 -12.12
N ASP A 339 15.48 31.29 -12.28
CA ASP A 339 16.10 32.49 -11.65
C ASP A 339 15.73 32.66 -10.18
N GLY A 340 14.81 31.86 -9.65
CA GLY A 340 14.32 31.93 -8.27
C GLY A 340 13.48 33.13 -7.93
N ALA A 341 13.08 33.96 -8.92
CA ALA A 341 12.29 35.18 -8.70
C ALA A 341 10.77 34.91 -8.67
N CYS A 342 10.31 33.81 -9.29
CA CYS A 342 8.90 33.50 -9.45
C CYS A 342 8.61 32.01 -9.19
N ILE A 343 7.35 31.74 -8.88
CA ILE A 343 6.79 30.38 -8.87
C ILE A 343 5.63 30.32 -9.88
N ILE A 344 5.64 29.26 -10.71
CA ILE A 344 4.50 28.88 -11.53
C ILE A 344 3.66 27.86 -10.74
N TYR A 345 2.35 28.05 -10.69
CA TYR A 345 1.44 27.12 -9.99
C TYR A 345 0.15 26.91 -10.79
N SER A 346 -0.53 25.82 -10.55
CA SER A 346 -1.81 25.51 -11.16
C SER A 346 -2.95 25.69 -10.16
N VAL A 347 -4.11 26.11 -10.65
CA VAL A 347 -5.36 26.15 -9.88
C VAL A 347 -6.46 25.51 -10.71
N SER A 348 -7.25 24.63 -10.07
CA SER A 348 -8.41 24.02 -10.68
C SER A 348 -9.67 24.83 -10.37
N GLU A 349 -10.35 25.26 -11.40
CA GLU A 349 -11.64 25.95 -11.31
C GLU A 349 -12.77 24.93 -11.46
N ARG A 350 -13.64 24.82 -10.43
CA ARG A 350 -14.83 23.97 -10.50
C ARG A 350 -15.88 24.61 -11.42
N ARG A 351 -16.29 23.90 -12.45
CA ARG A 351 -17.49 24.24 -13.20
C ARG A 351 -18.74 23.80 -12.46
N GLN A 352 -19.73 24.68 -12.40
CA GLN A 352 -21.03 24.35 -11.87
C GLN A 352 -21.76 23.36 -12.80
N ASP A 353 -22.61 22.52 -12.21
CA ASP A 353 -23.54 21.67 -12.95
C ASP A 353 -24.46 22.52 -13.85
N ASP A 354 -24.96 21.92 -14.93
CA ASP A 354 -25.89 22.60 -15.87
C ASP A 354 -27.13 23.15 -15.13
N ARG A 355 -27.56 22.42 -14.10
CA ARG A 355 -28.57 22.82 -13.11
C ARG A 355 -28.29 22.11 -11.79
N PRO A 356 -28.66 22.68 -10.63
CA PRO A 356 -28.49 22.00 -9.36
C PRO A 356 -29.08 20.59 -9.38
N GLY A 357 -28.26 19.58 -9.10
CA GLY A 357 -28.69 18.17 -9.07
C GLY A 357 -28.87 17.50 -10.44
N ILE A 358 -28.52 18.16 -11.56
CA ILE A 358 -28.67 17.60 -12.91
C ILE A 358 -27.34 17.76 -13.66
N LYS A 359 -26.74 16.63 -14.06
CA LYS A 359 -25.57 16.56 -14.93
C LYS A 359 -25.97 16.05 -16.32
N ARG A 360 -25.74 16.84 -17.35
CA ARG A 360 -25.89 16.43 -18.75
C ARG A 360 -24.58 15.88 -19.28
N LEU A 361 -24.56 14.64 -19.73
CA LEU A 361 -23.40 14.06 -20.43
C LEU A 361 -23.45 14.48 -21.90
N ARG A 362 -22.41 15.17 -22.37
CA ARG A 362 -22.30 15.68 -23.76
C ARG A 362 -21.22 14.92 -24.54
N ASN A 363 -20.12 14.60 -23.84
CA ASN A 363 -18.96 13.95 -24.42
C ASN A 363 -18.61 12.69 -23.61
N LEU A 364 -17.74 11.85 -24.14
CA LEU A 364 -17.29 10.62 -23.49
C LEU A 364 -16.63 10.89 -22.13
N ASP A 365 -15.83 11.93 -22.03
CA ASP A 365 -15.12 12.35 -20.82
C ASP A 365 -16.06 12.93 -19.74
N ASP A 366 -17.25 13.45 -20.11
CA ASP A 366 -18.26 13.93 -19.16
C ASP A 366 -18.75 12.83 -18.18
N ARG A 367 -18.46 11.57 -18.43
CA ARG A 367 -18.72 10.46 -17.49
C ARG A 367 -17.89 10.62 -16.22
N ASN A 368 -16.70 11.18 -16.31
CA ASN A 368 -15.82 11.39 -15.18
C ASN A 368 -16.28 12.56 -14.30
N PRO A 369 -16.33 12.40 -12.95
CA PRO A 369 -16.79 13.47 -12.06
C PRO A 369 -15.96 14.75 -12.14
N TRP A 370 -14.68 14.64 -12.41
CA TRP A 370 -13.69 15.71 -12.39
C TRP A 370 -13.49 16.41 -13.74
N VAL A 371 -14.03 15.90 -14.84
CA VAL A 371 -13.73 16.39 -16.20
C VAL A 371 -14.14 17.84 -16.43
N ARG A 372 -15.14 18.31 -15.69
CA ARG A 372 -15.60 19.70 -15.77
C ARG A 372 -14.73 20.69 -15.02
N ASN A 373 -13.89 20.22 -14.13
CA ASN A 373 -12.89 21.06 -13.48
C ASN A 373 -11.81 21.41 -14.50
N LYS A 374 -11.47 22.68 -14.58
CA LYS A 374 -10.47 23.16 -15.54
C LYS A 374 -9.28 23.74 -14.79
N SER A 375 -8.10 23.22 -15.08
CA SER A 375 -6.85 23.67 -14.47
C SER A 375 -6.15 24.69 -15.36
N TYR A 376 -5.68 25.76 -14.74
CA TYR A 376 -4.97 26.84 -15.43
C TYR A 376 -3.68 27.20 -14.69
N LEU A 377 -2.72 27.73 -15.42
CA LEU A 377 -1.42 28.12 -14.92
C LEU A 377 -1.39 29.58 -14.51
N TYR A 378 -0.71 29.84 -13.41
CA TYR A 378 -0.50 31.14 -12.82
C TYR A 378 0.96 31.33 -12.45
N LYS A 379 1.39 32.60 -12.39
CA LYS A 379 2.72 33.01 -11.92
C LYS A 379 2.57 33.93 -10.73
N ILE A 380 3.44 33.79 -9.73
CA ILE A 380 3.58 34.73 -8.62
C ILE A 380 5.02 35.17 -8.48
N ASN A 381 5.25 36.48 -8.37
CA ASN A 381 6.54 37.06 -8.03
C ASN A 381 6.78 36.97 -6.53
N LEU A 382 7.98 36.60 -6.14
CA LEU A 382 8.34 36.50 -4.71
C LEU A 382 8.60 37.82 -4.03
N GLU A 383 9.07 38.84 -4.78
CA GLU A 383 9.45 40.13 -4.23
C GLU A 383 8.23 40.95 -3.80
N ASP A 384 7.21 41.04 -4.65
CA ASP A 384 6.03 41.90 -4.48
C ASP A 384 4.70 41.15 -4.32
N GLY A 385 4.70 39.81 -4.48
CA GLY A 385 3.52 38.97 -4.40
C GLY A 385 2.52 39.18 -5.56
N VAL A 386 2.91 39.87 -6.64
CA VAL A 386 2.05 40.10 -7.81
C VAL A 386 1.77 38.80 -8.52
N ARG A 387 0.48 38.54 -8.76
CA ARG A 387 -0.01 37.31 -9.42
C ARG A 387 -0.43 37.60 -10.84
N GLN A 388 -0.13 36.68 -11.74
CA GLN A 388 -0.53 36.75 -13.14
C GLN A 388 -1.11 35.43 -13.60
N ARG A 389 -2.29 35.44 -14.21
CA ARG A 389 -2.85 34.29 -14.91
C ARG A 389 -2.12 34.11 -16.22
N LEU A 390 -1.60 32.90 -16.48
CA LEU A 390 -0.83 32.61 -17.70
C LEU A 390 -1.67 31.94 -18.77
N THR A 391 -2.61 31.09 -18.40
CA THR A 391 -3.46 30.36 -19.35
C THR A 391 -4.93 30.49 -19.00
N ALA A 392 -5.78 30.37 -20.02
CA ALA A 392 -7.23 30.46 -19.91
C ALA A 392 -7.89 29.65 -21.05
N GLY A 393 -9.21 29.60 -21.10
CA GLY A 393 -9.98 29.01 -22.20
C GLY A 393 -10.88 27.85 -21.75
N GLU A 394 -11.36 27.07 -22.71
CA GLU A 394 -12.30 25.94 -22.45
C GLU A 394 -11.62 24.62 -22.08
N LEU A 395 -10.31 24.49 -22.31
CA LEU A 395 -9.53 23.27 -22.02
C LEU A 395 -8.60 23.53 -20.84
N SER A 396 -8.37 22.47 -20.05
CA SER A 396 -7.33 22.47 -19.03
C SER A 396 -5.96 22.62 -19.66
N THR A 397 -5.05 23.26 -18.93
CA THR A 397 -3.63 23.35 -19.28
C THR A 397 -2.79 22.70 -18.21
N SER A 398 -1.78 21.93 -18.61
CA SER A 398 -0.87 21.22 -17.70
C SER A 398 0.57 21.66 -17.96
N LEU A 399 1.27 22.12 -16.93
CA LEU A 399 2.69 22.46 -17.01
C LEU A 399 3.52 21.17 -17.22
N ASN A 400 4.41 21.18 -18.19
CA ASN A 400 5.37 20.11 -18.45
C ASN A 400 6.76 20.46 -17.92
N SER A 401 7.37 21.55 -18.37
CA SER A 401 8.66 22.02 -17.89
C SER A 401 8.87 23.52 -18.13
N ILE A 402 9.80 24.10 -17.36
CA ILE A 402 10.29 25.47 -17.60
C ILE A 402 11.66 25.35 -18.24
N SER A 403 11.94 26.20 -19.25
CA SER A 403 13.24 26.21 -19.90
C SER A 403 14.35 26.56 -18.91
N PRO A 404 15.56 25.95 -18.97
CA PRO A 404 16.67 26.25 -18.07
C PRO A 404 17.03 27.73 -17.96
N ASN A 405 16.81 28.52 -19.03
CA ASN A 405 17.02 29.97 -19.01
C ASN A 405 15.86 30.77 -18.40
N GLY A 406 14.81 30.12 -17.89
CA GLY A 406 13.66 30.74 -17.24
C GLY A 406 12.72 31.55 -18.13
N LYS A 407 12.90 31.55 -19.45
CA LYS A 407 12.15 32.43 -20.37
C LYS A 407 10.87 31.80 -20.92
N LYS A 408 10.85 30.50 -21.08
CA LYS A 408 9.75 29.77 -21.71
C LYS A 408 9.26 28.66 -20.81
N LEU A 409 7.96 28.36 -20.84
CA LEU A 409 7.43 27.12 -20.26
C LEU A 409 6.77 26.27 -21.36
N LEU A 410 6.87 24.95 -21.21
CA LEU A 410 6.09 23.98 -21.97
C LEU A 410 4.82 23.65 -21.22
N TYR A 411 3.70 23.69 -21.92
CA TYR A 411 2.42 23.24 -21.39
C TYR A 411 1.63 22.48 -22.44
N THR A 412 0.78 21.62 -22.00
CA THR A 412 -0.10 20.82 -22.86
C THR A 412 -1.56 21.15 -22.60
N ARG A 413 -2.38 20.85 -23.59
CA ARG A 413 -3.82 20.67 -23.46
C ARG A 413 -4.28 19.49 -24.32
N SER A 414 -5.31 18.78 -23.82
CA SER A 414 -5.87 17.61 -24.49
C SER A 414 -7.19 17.97 -25.15
N ILE A 415 -7.39 17.49 -26.35
CA ILE A 415 -8.58 17.70 -27.18
C ILE A 415 -9.22 16.34 -27.44
N ALA A 416 -10.52 16.20 -27.08
CA ALA A 416 -11.26 14.99 -27.40
C ALA A 416 -11.37 14.78 -28.92
N ASP A 417 -10.97 13.59 -29.39
CA ASP A 417 -11.06 13.19 -30.80
C ASP A 417 -11.55 11.74 -30.92
N PRO A 418 -12.87 11.51 -30.80
CA PRO A 418 -13.46 10.17 -30.80
C PRO A 418 -13.26 9.38 -32.10
N ALA A 419 -12.79 10.02 -33.18
CA ALA A 419 -12.62 9.38 -34.49
C ALA A 419 -11.37 8.49 -34.56
N GLN A 420 -10.37 8.72 -33.70
CA GLN A 420 -9.10 8.01 -33.75
C GLN A 420 -8.57 7.68 -32.34
N ARG A 421 -7.91 6.50 -32.23
CA ARG A 421 -7.19 6.12 -31.00
C ARG A 421 -6.12 7.14 -30.64
N PRO A 422 -5.91 7.47 -29.36
CA PRO A 422 -6.60 7.01 -28.13
C PRO A 422 -7.88 7.80 -27.79
N PHE A 423 -8.57 8.38 -28.75
CA PHE A 423 -9.78 9.22 -28.65
C PHE A 423 -9.52 10.61 -28.08
N GLU A 424 -8.27 10.97 -28.03
CA GLU A 424 -7.79 12.29 -27.67
C GLU A 424 -6.53 12.64 -28.48
N LYS A 425 -6.28 13.94 -28.59
CA LYS A 425 -5.11 14.53 -29.23
C LYS A 425 -4.50 15.53 -28.24
N THR A 426 -3.18 15.50 -28.11
CA THR A 426 -2.45 16.45 -27.27
C THR A 426 -1.82 17.53 -28.14
N GLU A 427 -1.98 18.77 -27.73
CA GLU A 427 -1.24 19.90 -28.23
C GLU A 427 -0.18 20.32 -27.22
N LEU A 428 1.07 20.41 -27.62
CA LEU A 428 2.19 20.93 -26.85
C LEU A 428 2.53 22.35 -27.31
N TYR A 429 2.49 23.29 -26.39
CA TYR A 429 2.83 24.70 -26.61
C TYR A 429 4.05 25.11 -25.80
N TYR A 430 4.78 26.09 -26.28
CA TYR A 430 5.56 26.92 -25.39
C TYR A 430 4.93 28.30 -25.20
N LEU A 431 5.06 28.87 -24.00
CA LEU A 431 4.67 30.23 -23.64
C LEU A 431 5.92 31.02 -23.24
N ASP A 432 6.13 32.18 -23.86
CA ASP A 432 7.12 33.14 -23.37
C ASP A 432 6.59 33.85 -22.12
N LEU A 433 7.33 33.73 -21.02
CA LEU A 433 6.90 34.19 -19.68
C LEU A 433 6.89 35.73 -19.54
N ARG A 434 7.50 36.46 -20.45
CA ARG A 434 7.54 37.91 -20.46
C ARG A 434 6.45 38.51 -21.32
N THR A 435 6.30 38.03 -22.56
CA THR A 435 5.37 38.58 -23.55
C THR A 435 4.00 37.91 -23.51
N LEU A 436 3.87 36.73 -22.92
CA LEU A 436 2.73 35.83 -22.99
C LEU A 436 2.39 35.36 -24.43
N GLU A 437 3.34 35.53 -25.35
CA GLU A 437 3.21 34.93 -26.67
C GLU A 437 3.33 33.40 -26.57
N ASN A 438 2.36 32.70 -27.15
CA ASN A 438 2.37 31.24 -27.16
C ASN A 438 2.54 30.73 -28.61
N LYS A 439 3.22 29.62 -28.75
CA LYS A 439 3.41 28.93 -30.04
C LYS A 439 3.14 27.46 -29.88
N LEU A 440 2.33 26.92 -30.80
CA LEU A 440 2.18 25.46 -30.93
C LEU A 440 3.51 24.86 -31.39
N VAL A 441 4.01 23.89 -30.66
CA VAL A 441 5.29 23.24 -30.91
C VAL A 441 5.11 21.90 -31.59
N TRP A 442 4.13 21.15 -31.10
CA TRP A 442 3.80 19.83 -31.59
C TRP A 442 2.34 19.52 -31.31
N GLU A 443 1.73 18.70 -32.11
CA GLU A 443 0.44 18.08 -31.86
C GLU A 443 0.46 16.62 -32.29
N GLY A 444 -0.16 15.76 -31.50
CA GLY A 444 -0.17 14.34 -31.82
C GLY A 444 -0.91 13.52 -30.77
N ARG A 445 -0.58 12.22 -30.72
CA ARG A 445 -1.24 11.22 -29.87
C ARG A 445 -0.21 10.49 -29.04
N TRP A 446 -0.69 9.77 -28.01
CA TRP A 446 0.13 8.91 -27.14
C TRP A 446 1.18 9.68 -26.32
N PHE A 447 1.01 10.99 -26.17
CA PHE A 447 1.88 11.86 -25.39
C PHE A 447 1.76 11.60 -23.89
N ILE A 448 2.89 11.64 -23.18
CA ILE A 448 2.95 11.49 -21.72
C ILE A 448 3.56 12.75 -21.08
N GLN A 449 4.76 13.15 -21.49
CA GLN A 449 5.52 14.23 -20.84
C GLN A 449 6.48 14.91 -21.81
N ALA A 450 6.84 16.18 -21.55
CA ALA A 450 7.88 16.92 -22.26
C ALA A 450 8.79 17.70 -21.32
N GLN A 451 10.09 17.73 -21.65
CA GLN A 451 11.13 18.44 -20.90
C GLN A 451 12.09 19.16 -21.86
N TRP A 452 12.43 20.42 -21.55
CA TRP A 452 13.48 21.14 -22.29
C TRP A 452 14.86 20.50 -22.09
N SER A 453 15.67 20.51 -23.17
CA SER A 453 17.10 20.21 -23.08
C SER A 453 17.83 21.31 -22.29
N PRO A 454 19.00 21.00 -21.68
CA PRO A 454 19.79 21.96 -20.91
C PRO A 454 20.17 23.22 -21.67
N ASP A 455 20.38 23.13 -22.98
CA ASP A 455 20.72 24.25 -23.87
C ASP A 455 19.50 25.01 -24.44
N ASN A 456 18.27 24.59 -24.06
CA ASN A 456 16.99 25.17 -24.50
C ASN A 456 16.70 25.02 -26.01
N THR A 457 17.35 24.11 -26.71
CA THR A 457 17.19 23.94 -28.18
C THR A 457 16.32 22.75 -28.56
N LYS A 458 16.31 21.70 -27.74
CA LYS A 458 15.57 20.45 -27.98
C LYS A 458 14.54 20.20 -26.87
N ILE A 459 13.66 19.25 -27.13
CA ILE A 459 12.65 18.80 -26.18
C ILE A 459 12.74 17.25 -26.08
N LEU A 460 12.90 16.73 -24.86
CA LEU A 460 12.72 15.32 -24.59
C LEU A 460 11.22 15.06 -24.44
N ILE A 461 10.67 14.18 -25.24
CA ILE A 461 9.26 13.77 -25.16
C ILE A 461 9.20 12.30 -24.76
N LEU A 462 8.39 12.01 -23.76
CA LEU A 462 7.95 10.64 -23.46
C LEU A 462 6.58 10.42 -24.07
N GLY A 463 6.39 9.24 -24.64
CA GLY A 463 5.12 8.86 -25.27
C GLY A 463 5.08 7.38 -25.63
N GLY A 464 3.97 6.92 -26.17
CA GLY A 464 3.86 5.55 -26.69
C GLY A 464 4.75 5.31 -27.91
N PRO A 465 4.94 4.06 -28.36
CA PRO A 465 5.73 3.75 -29.56
C PRO A 465 5.25 4.49 -30.82
N SER A 466 3.95 4.81 -30.92
CA SER A 466 3.36 5.47 -32.09
C SER A 466 3.33 7.01 -32.02
N THR A 467 3.97 7.65 -31.06
CA THR A 467 3.86 9.10 -30.81
C THR A 467 4.30 9.96 -32.01
N PHE A 468 5.36 9.59 -32.72
CA PHE A 468 5.86 10.28 -33.91
C PHE A 468 5.78 9.38 -35.15
N ASP A 469 4.58 9.24 -35.71
CA ASP A 469 4.32 8.47 -36.94
C ASP A 469 5.01 7.09 -36.94
N GLU A 470 4.88 6.35 -35.80
CA GLU A 470 5.40 4.99 -35.60
C GLU A 470 6.94 4.87 -35.59
N THR A 471 7.68 5.97 -35.52
CA THR A 471 9.17 5.92 -35.53
C THR A 471 9.76 5.18 -34.33
N GLY A 472 9.02 5.08 -33.24
CA GLY A 472 9.40 4.36 -32.02
C GLY A 472 9.12 2.86 -32.06
N HIS A 473 8.52 2.31 -33.15
CA HIS A 473 8.21 0.88 -33.23
C HIS A 473 9.46 0.01 -33.38
N ASN A 474 9.54 -1.03 -32.55
CA ASN A 474 10.50 -2.13 -32.63
C ASN A 474 9.73 -3.48 -32.58
N LEU A 475 8.91 -3.68 -33.61
CA LEU A 475 7.97 -4.80 -33.73
C LEU A 475 8.05 -5.43 -35.12
N THR A 476 7.64 -6.70 -35.24
CA THR A 476 7.31 -7.30 -36.50
C THR A 476 6.03 -6.69 -37.08
N SER A 477 5.89 -6.65 -38.40
CA SER A 477 4.86 -5.90 -39.13
C SER A 477 3.40 -6.30 -38.85
N ASP A 478 3.19 -7.45 -38.24
CA ASP A 478 1.87 -8.02 -37.90
C ASP A 478 1.44 -7.75 -36.45
N LEU A 479 2.31 -7.18 -35.62
CA LEU A 479 2.02 -6.81 -34.24
C LEU A 479 1.62 -5.35 -34.13
N ILE A 480 0.71 -5.06 -33.20
CA ILE A 480 0.29 -3.70 -32.84
C ILE A 480 0.97 -3.36 -31.52
N PRO A 481 1.63 -2.18 -31.39
CA PRO A 481 2.33 -1.83 -30.17
C PRO A 481 1.37 -1.67 -28.99
N ASN A 482 1.87 -2.02 -27.82
CA ASN A 482 1.26 -1.63 -26.56
C ASN A 482 1.68 -0.20 -26.24
N GLU A 483 0.76 0.75 -26.36
CA GLU A 483 1.07 2.18 -26.17
C GLU A 483 1.37 2.56 -24.69
N PHE A 484 1.16 1.64 -23.76
CA PHE A 484 1.67 1.80 -22.38
C PHE A 484 3.18 1.55 -22.28
N ASP A 485 3.83 0.99 -23.32
CA ASP A 485 5.27 0.73 -23.36
C ASP A 485 6.02 2.03 -23.71
N THR A 486 6.18 2.88 -22.72
CA THR A 486 6.67 4.26 -22.87
C THR A 486 8.05 4.33 -23.53
N GLN A 487 8.16 5.13 -24.58
CA GLN A 487 9.37 5.42 -25.33
C GLN A 487 9.81 6.88 -25.12
N ALA A 488 11.08 7.15 -25.38
CA ALA A 488 11.68 8.48 -25.30
C ALA A 488 12.14 8.97 -26.69
N TYR A 489 11.89 10.26 -26.96
CA TYR A 489 12.22 10.91 -28.21
C TYR A 489 12.93 12.25 -27.93
N ILE A 490 13.99 12.56 -28.69
CA ILE A 490 14.57 13.90 -28.72
C ILE A 490 13.95 14.63 -29.93
N PHE A 491 13.14 15.64 -29.63
CA PHE A 491 12.41 16.42 -30.62
C PHE A 491 13.06 17.79 -30.86
N ASP A 492 13.23 18.18 -32.12
CA ASP A 492 13.70 19.48 -32.54
C ASP A 492 12.53 20.38 -32.93
N PRO A 493 12.18 21.43 -32.17
CA PRO A 493 11.06 22.29 -32.47
C PRO A 493 11.29 23.23 -33.65
N GLU A 494 12.52 23.38 -34.17
CA GLU A 494 12.84 24.19 -35.32
C GLU A 494 12.70 23.42 -36.65
N THR A 495 13.14 22.14 -36.66
CA THR A 495 13.05 21.30 -37.84
C THR A 495 11.80 20.42 -37.88
N ASN A 496 11.12 20.28 -36.73
CA ASN A 496 9.98 19.38 -36.52
C ASN A 496 10.37 17.89 -36.66
N GLU A 497 11.62 17.53 -36.38
CA GLU A 497 12.13 16.17 -36.45
C GLU A 497 12.21 15.56 -35.05
N ALA A 498 11.89 14.28 -34.91
CA ALA A 498 12.00 13.49 -33.67
C ALA A 498 12.92 12.28 -33.84
N GLU A 499 13.91 12.14 -32.99
CA GLU A 499 14.77 10.97 -32.90
C GLU A 499 14.27 10.02 -31.80
N PRO A 500 13.82 8.79 -32.11
CA PRO A 500 13.45 7.80 -31.12
C PRO A 500 14.74 7.24 -30.47
N ILE A 501 15.00 7.57 -29.24
CA ILE A 501 16.22 7.17 -28.55
C ILE A 501 16.10 5.87 -27.75
N SER A 502 14.90 5.37 -27.49
CA SER A 502 14.68 4.16 -26.68
C SER A 502 14.13 2.97 -27.47
N LYS A 503 13.98 3.08 -28.77
CA LYS A 503 13.38 2.05 -29.64
C LYS A 503 13.99 0.65 -29.44
N GLU A 504 15.32 0.55 -29.28
CA GLU A 504 16.06 -0.69 -29.07
C GLU A 504 16.32 -1.00 -27.59
N PHE A 505 15.57 -0.36 -26.69
CA PHE A 505 15.75 -0.48 -25.24
C PHE A 505 14.54 -1.19 -24.63
N ASP A 506 14.73 -2.44 -24.21
CA ASP A 506 13.65 -3.31 -23.72
C ASP A 506 12.94 -2.81 -22.44
N PRO A 507 13.61 -2.19 -21.44
CA PRO A 507 12.92 -1.64 -20.27
C PRO A 507 11.94 -0.52 -20.66
N SER A 508 10.75 -0.53 -20.07
CA SER A 508 9.73 0.51 -20.26
C SER A 508 10.02 1.71 -19.35
N ILE A 509 9.99 2.92 -19.92
CA ILE A 509 10.36 4.15 -19.21
C ILE A 509 9.21 4.62 -18.30
N LEU A 510 9.53 4.88 -17.03
CA LEU A 510 8.61 5.49 -16.06
C LEU A 510 8.79 7.01 -15.99
N GLU A 511 10.05 7.44 -15.85
CA GLU A 511 10.43 8.85 -15.72
C GLU A 511 11.75 9.11 -16.45
N ALA A 512 11.96 10.35 -16.87
CA ALA A 512 13.18 10.79 -17.51
C ALA A 512 13.67 12.11 -16.93
N PHE A 513 15.00 12.23 -16.75
CA PHE A 513 15.66 13.39 -16.20
C PHE A 513 16.82 13.79 -17.12
N TRP A 514 16.68 14.92 -17.84
CA TRP A 514 17.78 15.43 -18.65
C TRP A 514 18.75 16.17 -17.74
N ALA A 515 19.96 15.61 -17.56
CA ALA A 515 20.95 16.16 -16.66
C ALA A 515 21.49 17.49 -17.19
N GLN A 516 21.44 18.57 -16.40
CA GLN A 516 21.96 19.88 -16.78
C GLN A 516 23.49 19.93 -16.73
N ALA A 517 24.12 19.17 -15.84
CA ALA A 517 25.55 19.17 -15.63
C ALA A 517 26.35 18.30 -16.63
N GLU A 518 25.68 17.47 -17.44
CA GLU A 518 26.30 16.56 -18.39
C GLU A 518 25.39 16.25 -19.59
N ASN A 519 25.97 15.79 -20.69
CA ASN A 519 25.20 15.43 -21.88
C ASN A 519 24.59 14.02 -21.78
N ALA A 520 23.67 13.83 -20.84
CA ALA A 520 23.05 12.53 -20.56
C ALA A 520 21.61 12.68 -20.10
N ILE A 521 20.83 11.62 -20.32
CA ILE A 521 19.46 11.47 -19.80
C ILE A 521 19.44 10.29 -18.84
N TYR A 522 18.84 10.47 -17.68
CA TYR A 522 18.61 9.40 -16.73
C TYR A 522 17.16 8.91 -16.86
N PHE A 523 16.99 7.58 -16.95
CA PHE A 523 15.70 6.93 -17.03
C PHE A 523 15.46 6.07 -15.80
N LEU A 524 14.37 6.33 -15.10
CA LEU A 524 13.77 5.37 -14.19
C LEU A 524 12.87 4.45 -15.02
N THR A 525 13.03 3.14 -14.90
CA THR A 525 12.39 2.18 -15.80
C THR A 525 11.80 0.99 -15.06
N ASN A 526 10.75 0.39 -15.63
CA ASN A 526 10.43 -1.00 -15.39
C ASN A 526 11.38 -1.87 -16.22
N ASP A 527 12.26 -2.60 -15.56
CA ASP A 527 13.15 -3.59 -16.16
C ASP A 527 12.81 -4.96 -15.57
N HIS A 528 12.00 -5.73 -16.29
CA HIS A 528 11.38 -6.95 -15.77
C HIS A 528 10.52 -6.65 -14.52
N SER A 529 10.80 -7.32 -13.39
CA SER A 529 10.13 -7.05 -12.11
C SER A 529 10.83 -6.02 -11.23
N TYR A 530 11.86 -5.37 -11.74
CA TYR A 530 12.64 -4.33 -11.05
C TYR A 530 12.23 -2.94 -11.51
N GLN A 531 12.47 -1.95 -10.65
CA GLN A 531 12.49 -0.54 -11.06
C GLN A 531 13.92 -0.01 -10.92
N ARG A 532 14.54 0.33 -12.05
CA ARG A 532 15.98 0.54 -12.18
C ARG A 532 16.31 1.87 -12.83
N LEU A 533 17.50 2.37 -12.49
CA LEU A 533 18.05 3.58 -13.07
C LEU A 533 19.03 3.26 -14.20
N TYR A 534 18.81 3.89 -15.35
CA TYR A 534 19.72 3.85 -16.50
C TYR A 534 20.16 5.24 -16.90
N ARG A 535 21.40 5.37 -17.32
CA ARG A 535 21.97 6.58 -17.92
C ARG A 535 22.11 6.38 -19.42
N TYR A 536 21.50 7.23 -20.22
CA TYR A 536 21.68 7.29 -21.66
C TYR A 536 22.72 8.35 -22.02
N ASP A 537 23.82 7.97 -22.66
CA ASP A 537 24.86 8.83 -23.21
C ASP A 537 24.40 9.28 -24.61
N ILE A 538 24.08 10.55 -24.76
CA ILE A 538 23.48 11.09 -26.00
C ILE A 538 24.46 11.00 -27.16
N GLU A 539 25.75 11.26 -26.95
CA GLU A 539 26.78 11.23 -28.02
C GLU A 539 27.07 9.80 -28.47
N LYS A 540 27.20 8.86 -27.52
CA LYS A 540 27.52 7.47 -27.81
C LYS A 540 26.29 6.62 -28.13
N LYS A 541 25.07 7.16 -27.91
CA LYS A 541 23.80 6.45 -28.05
C LYS A 541 23.78 5.12 -27.30
N LYS A 542 24.23 5.12 -26.04
CA LYS A 542 24.35 3.90 -25.21
C LYS A 542 23.71 4.06 -23.85
N TYR A 543 23.05 3.01 -23.43
CA TYR A 543 22.48 2.85 -22.10
C TYR A 543 23.51 2.22 -21.15
N LEU A 544 23.55 2.74 -19.93
CA LEU A 544 24.38 2.23 -18.86
C LEU A 544 23.52 2.04 -17.61
N PHE A 545 23.45 0.82 -17.13
CA PHE A 545 22.80 0.51 -15.84
C PHE A 545 23.55 1.17 -14.68
N ILE A 546 22.82 1.83 -13.79
CA ILE A 546 23.33 2.43 -12.55
C ILE A 546 22.86 1.57 -11.36
N PRO A 547 23.77 0.82 -10.71
CA PRO A 547 23.41 0.01 -9.56
C PRO A 547 23.09 0.87 -8.34
N CYS A 548 21.87 0.83 -7.83
CA CYS A 548 21.43 1.58 -6.66
C CYS A 548 21.37 0.73 -5.38
N GLY A 549 21.54 -0.60 -5.47
CA GLY A 549 21.54 -1.51 -4.32
C GLY A 549 20.14 -1.90 -3.80
N VAL A 550 19.08 -1.53 -4.53
CA VAL A 550 17.69 -1.89 -4.25
C VAL A 550 17.05 -2.56 -5.46
N ASP A 551 15.96 -3.30 -5.24
CA ASP A 551 15.20 -3.92 -6.33
C ASP A 551 14.26 -2.92 -7.01
N VAL A 552 13.69 -1.99 -6.24
CA VAL A 552 12.69 -1.02 -6.69
C VAL A 552 13.09 0.37 -6.23
N ILE A 553 13.25 1.29 -7.16
CA ILE A 553 13.38 2.73 -6.90
C ILE A 553 11.99 3.34 -7.03
N GLU A 554 11.48 3.94 -5.95
CA GLU A 554 10.12 4.48 -5.89
C GLU A 554 10.08 5.98 -6.25
N HIS A 555 11.08 6.73 -5.78
CA HIS A 555 11.27 8.14 -6.08
C HIS A 555 12.74 8.40 -6.37
N PHE A 556 12.99 9.24 -7.36
CA PHE A 556 14.35 9.64 -7.74
C PHE A 556 14.39 11.14 -7.98
N ASP A 557 15.41 11.80 -7.46
CA ASP A 557 15.64 13.23 -7.66
C ASP A 557 17.14 13.50 -7.89
N LEU A 558 17.45 14.40 -8.85
CA LEU A 558 18.79 14.66 -9.33
C LEU A 558 19.21 16.09 -9.02
N SER A 559 20.35 16.29 -8.33
CA SER A 559 20.90 17.63 -8.12
C SER A 559 21.29 18.27 -9.46
N ILE A 560 21.10 19.60 -9.56
CA ILE A 560 21.39 20.36 -10.78
C ILE A 560 22.90 20.56 -10.92
N ASP A 561 23.60 20.90 -9.83
CA ASP A 561 25.00 21.40 -9.85
C ASP A 561 26.03 20.31 -9.52
N LYS A 562 25.61 19.23 -8.91
CA LYS A 562 26.51 18.13 -8.50
C LYS A 562 26.01 16.80 -9.05
N GLN A 563 26.94 15.91 -9.32
CA GLN A 563 26.62 14.54 -9.75
C GLN A 563 26.17 13.69 -8.55
N THR A 564 25.13 14.17 -7.86
CA THR A 564 24.52 13.53 -6.70
C THR A 564 23.02 13.40 -6.94
N ALA A 565 22.46 12.26 -6.61
CA ALA A 565 21.03 12.03 -6.63
C ALA A 565 20.56 11.51 -5.28
N ALA A 566 19.31 11.71 -5.00
CA ALA A 566 18.62 11.12 -3.88
C ALA A 566 17.51 10.19 -4.37
N PHE A 567 17.28 9.07 -3.71
CA PHE A 567 16.20 8.18 -4.08
C PHE A 567 15.62 7.46 -2.86
N THR A 568 14.36 7.06 -2.96
CA THR A 568 13.77 6.08 -2.05
C THR A 568 13.67 4.74 -2.77
N GLY A 569 13.83 3.67 -2.03
CA GLY A 569 13.72 2.36 -2.63
C GLY A 569 13.57 1.24 -1.62
N SER A 570 13.09 0.11 -2.11
CA SER A 570 12.85 -1.12 -1.37
C SER A 570 13.35 -2.33 -2.15
N SER A 571 13.40 -3.48 -1.46
CA SER A 571 13.64 -4.77 -2.11
C SER A 571 12.61 -5.78 -1.65
N ALA A 572 12.62 -6.95 -2.25
CA ALA A 572 11.61 -7.97 -1.94
C ALA A 572 11.49 -8.29 -0.43
N THR A 573 12.57 -8.17 0.34
CA THR A 573 12.61 -8.42 1.78
C THR A 573 13.19 -7.25 2.60
N ASP A 574 13.32 -6.07 1.99
CA ASP A 574 13.86 -4.88 2.64
C ASP A 574 12.88 -3.70 2.50
N PRO A 575 12.40 -3.11 3.63
CA PRO A 575 11.41 -2.03 3.58
C PRO A 575 11.94 -0.76 2.91
N PRO A 576 11.05 0.17 2.53
CA PRO A 576 11.43 1.42 1.90
C PRO A 576 12.36 2.27 2.78
N LYS A 577 13.48 2.71 2.21
CA LYS A 577 14.49 3.56 2.83
C LYS A 577 14.86 4.70 1.90
N ALA A 578 15.51 5.72 2.45
CA ALA A 578 16.05 6.84 1.69
C ALA A 578 17.58 6.68 1.50
N TYR A 579 18.04 7.03 0.31
CA TYR A 579 19.45 6.85 -0.10
C TYR A 579 19.98 8.08 -0.82
N ILE A 580 21.30 8.26 -0.76
CA ILE A 580 22.06 9.17 -1.62
C ILE A 580 22.90 8.35 -2.58
N LEU A 581 22.91 8.74 -3.85
CA LEU A 581 23.70 8.14 -4.92
C LEU A 581 24.71 9.16 -5.44
N ASN A 582 25.99 8.82 -5.37
CA ASN A 582 27.02 9.52 -6.12
C ASN A 582 27.08 8.94 -7.54
N ILE A 583 26.65 9.71 -8.51
CA ILE A 583 26.50 9.26 -9.91
C ILE A 583 27.84 8.95 -10.55
N LYS A 584 28.87 9.73 -10.24
CA LYS A 584 30.20 9.58 -10.83
C LYS A 584 30.84 8.23 -10.49
N ASN A 585 30.81 7.83 -9.23
CA ASN A 585 31.38 6.57 -8.77
C ASN A 585 30.34 5.43 -8.67
N LYS A 586 29.05 5.70 -8.92
CA LYS A 586 27.93 4.75 -8.88
C LYS A 586 27.77 4.06 -7.53
N LYS A 587 28.06 4.74 -6.44
CA LYS A 587 27.91 4.23 -5.09
C LYS A 587 26.76 4.94 -4.38
N SER A 588 25.87 4.14 -3.82
CA SER A 588 24.81 4.62 -2.93
C SER A 588 25.16 4.33 -1.47
N HIS A 589 24.63 5.16 -0.57
CA HIS A 589 24.61 4.89 0.86
C HIS A 589 23.24 5.26 1.43
N MET A 590 22.83 4.57 2.49
CA MET A 590 21.58 4.82 3.19
C MET A 590 21.65 6.16 3.94
N LEU A 591 20.64 6.99 3.76
CA LEU A 591 20.45 8.27 4.45
C LEU A 591 19.51 8.10 5.65
N CYS A 592 18.38 7.40 5.47
CA CYS A 592 17.35 7.26 6.48
C CYS A 592 16.64 5.89 6.37
N ASP A 593 16.50 5.22 7.52
CA ASP A 593 15.64 4.06 7.72
C ASP A 593 14.74 4.34 8.92
N PRO A 594 13.52 4.87 8.71
CA PRO A 594 12.64 5.24 9.83
C PRO A 594 12.09 4.02 10.59
N ALA A 595 12.13 2.83 10.00
CA ALA A 595 11.59 1.59 10.56
C ALA A 595 12.68 0.60 11.03
N GLU A 596 13.95 1.00 11.11
CA GLU A 596 15.08 0.12 11.49
C GLU A 596 14.80 -0.67 12.78
N LYS A 597 14.28 0.01 13.81
CA LYS A 597 14.03 -0.61 15.13
C LYS A 597 12.91 -1.63 15.09
N GLU A 598 11.89 -1.38 14.27
CA GLU A 598 10.70 -2.21 14.13
C GLU A 598 11.04 -3.53 13.40
N PHE A 599 11.97 -3.48 12.45
CA PHE A 599 12.38 -4.64 11.66
C PHE A 599 13.60 -5.40 12.19
N THR A 600 14.30 -4.89 13.22
CA THR A 600 15.51 -5.53 13.78
C THR A 600 15.29 -7.01 14.18
N ASP A 601 14.12 -7.34 14.72
CA ASP A 601 13.78 -8.68 15.22
C ASP A 601 12.92 -9.48 14.21
N VAL A 602 12.69 -8.96 12.99
CA VAL A 602 11.82 -9.59 11.98
C VAL A 602 12.62 -10.51 11.07
N THR A 603 12.16 -11.76 10.94
CA THR A 603 12.76 -12.74 10.05
C THR A 603 11.91 -12.87 8.78
N PHE A 604 12.56 -12.76 7.63
CA PHE A 604 11.96 -12.98 6.32
C PHE A 604 12.38 -14.34 5.75
N GLY A 605 11.51 -14.92 4.94
CA GLY A 605 11.85 -16.07 4.14
C GLY A 605 12.74 -15.69 2.94
N LYS A 606 13.41 -16.68 2.37
CA LYS A 606 14.18 -16.54 1.13
C LYS A 606 13.25 -16.11 -0.02
N VAL A 607 13.76 -15.30 -0.95
CA VAL A 607 13.13 -14.99 -2.22
C VAL A 607 14.02 -15.45 -3.36
N GLU A 608 13.49 -16.26 -4.26
CA GLU A 608 14.24 -16.80 -5.40
C GLU A 608 13.55 -16.44 -6.71
N ARG A 609 14.36 -16.15 -7.73
CA ARG A 609 13.89 -16.05 -9.11
C ARG A 609 13.62 -17.47 -9.64
N TRP A 610 12.45 -17.67 -10.27
CA TRP A 610 12.14 -18.91 -10.97
C TRP A 610 11.50 -18.58 -12.31
N THR A 611 12.07 -19.12 -13.39
CA THR A 611 11.66 -18.83 -14.76
C THR A 611 11.35 -20.13 -15.49
N PHE A 612 10.48 -20.04 -16.49
CA PHE A 612 10.21 -21.16 -17.40
C PHE A 612 10.03 -20.62 -18.82
N LYS A 613 10.16 -21.51 -19.80
CA LYS A 613 9.78 -21.20 -21.19
C LYS A 613 8.36 -21.65 -21.43
N ASN A 614 7.52 -20.74 -21.99
CA ASN A 614 6.19 -21.11 -22.44
C ASN A 614 6.26 -22.01 -23.68
N GLU A 615 5.11 -22.46 -24.20
CA GLU A 615 5.04 -23.35 -25.35
C GLU A 615 5.61 -22.76 -26.66
N LYS A 616 5.65 -21.41 -26.74
CA LYS A 616 6.25 -20.66 -27.85
C LYS A 616 7.74 -20.39 -27.68
N GLY A 617 8.35 -20.85 -26.56
CA GLY A 617 9.76 -20.66 -26.24
C GLY A 617 10.09 -19.30 -25.58
N LEU A 618 9.10 -18.43 -25.32
CA LEU A 618 9.29 -17.16 -24.59
C LEU A 618 9.62 -17.44 -23.12
N LEU A 619 10.61 -16.72 -22.60
CA LEU A 619 10.99 -16.81 -21.19
C LEU A 619 9.99 -16.01 -20.33
N ILE A 620 9.29 -16.72 -19.47
CA ILE A 620 8.37 -16.12 -18.49
C ILE A 620 9.09 -15.98 -17.16
N ASP A 621 9.13 -14.75 -16.65
CA ASP A 621 9.80 -14.42 -15.39
C ASP A 621 8.87 -14.61 -14.19
N GLY A 622 9.44 -15.01 -13.06
CA GLY A 622 8.73 -15.17 -11.82
C GLY A 622 9.66 -15.23 -10.63
N ARG A 623 9.05 -15.28 -9.45
CA ARG A 623 9.77 -15.42 -8.18
C ARG A 623 8.94 -16.12 -7.12
N VAL A 624 9.63 -16.74 -6.19
CA VAL A 624 9.07 -17.52 -5.10
C VAL A 624 9.48 -16.91 -3.78
N TYR A 625 8.51 -16.63 -2.91
CA TYR A 625 8.74 -16.25 -1.51
C TYR A 625 8.49 -17.47 -0.65
N TYR A 626 9.45 -17.83 0.15
CA TYR A 626 9.37 -18.96 1.07
C TYR A 626 8.95 -18.50 2.48
N PRO A 627 8.27 -19.35 3.27
CA PRO A 627 8.10 -19.08 4.69
C PRO A 627 9.44 -18.88 5.41
N PRO A 628 9.52 -18.04 6.47
CA PRO A 628 10.76 -17.86 7.23
C PRO A 628 11.36 -19.18 7.76
N ASP A 629 10.52 -20.11 8.23
CA ASP A 629 10.92 -21.41 8.75
C ASP A 629 10.74 -22.52 7.69
N PHE A 630 11.12 -22.25 6.46
CA PHE A 630 10.93 -23.18 5.35
C PHE A 630 11.72 -24.47 5.53
N ASP A 631 11.02 -25.58 5.38
CA ASP A 631 11.58 -26.94 5.44
C ASP A 631 11.17 -27.71 4.16
N PRO A 632 12.10 -28.06 3.28
CA PRO A 632 11.78 -28.74 2.02
C PRO A 632 11.14 -30.11 2.16
N GLN A 633 11.15 -30.71 3.36
CA GLN A 633 10.51 -31.99 3.65
C GLN A 633 9.01 -31.85 3.97
N LYS A 634 8.53 -30.62 4.19
CA LYS A 634 7.12 -30.34 4.48
C LYS A 634 6.34 -29.97 3.23
N LYS A 635 5.02 -30.09 3.31
CA LYS A 635 4.09 -29.63 2.28
C LYS A 635 3.48 -28.30 2.67
N TYR A 636 3.50 -27.34 1.75
CA TYR A 636 2.99 -25.97 1.97
C TYR A 636 1.81 -25.66 1.06
N PRO A 637 0.81 -24.92 1.54
CA PRO A 637 -0.15 -24.26 0.69
C PRO A 637 0.54 -23.15 -0.12
N CYS A 638 0.02 -22.86 -1.32
CA CYS A 638 0.60 -21.85 -2.22
C CYS A 638 -0.40 -20.77 -2.57
N ILE A 639 0.03 -19.52 -2.57
CA ILE A 639 -0.70 -18.38 -3.13
C ILE A 639 0.02 -17.92 -4.40
N VAL A 640 -0.69 -17.88 -5.52
CA VAL A 640 -0.19 -17.35 -6.79
C VAL A 640 -0.69 -15.91 -6.96
N ASN A 641 0.23 -14.98 -7.21
CA ASN A 641 -0.10 -13.58 -7.44
C ASN A 641 0.42 -13.13 -8.82
N PHE A 642 -0.44 -12.47 -9.56
CA PHE A 642 -0.15 -11.93 -10.88
C PHE A 642 -0.95 -10.66 -11.13
N TYR A 643 -0.51 -9.87 -12.10
CA TYR A 643 -1.29 -8.75 -12.63
C TYR A 643 -1.54 -8.97 -14.12
N GLY A 644 -0.49 -9.01 -14.93
CA GLY A 644 -0.56 -9.17 -16.38
C GLY A 644 -0.89 -7.87 -17.11
N GLY A 645 -0.74 -7.89 -18.40
CA GLY A 645 -1.28 -6.91 -19.33
C GLY A 645 -0.55 -5.57 -19.41
N THR A 646 -0.43 -4.75 -18.38
CA THR A 646 0.12 -3.40 -18.54
C THR A 646 1.31 -3.10 -17.65
N ILE A 647 1.39 -3.66 -16.45
CA ILE A 647 2.48 -3.37 -15.52
C ILE A 647 3.01 -4.66 -14.88
N PRO A 648 4.29 -4.74 -14.56
CA PRO A 648 4.83 -5.88 -13.83
C PRO A 648 4.37 -5.84 -12.37
N VAL A 649 4.23 -7.01 -11.74
CA VAL A 649 4.23 -7.13 -10.30
C VAL A 649 5.67 -6.94 -9.84
N THR A 650 5.98 -5.76 -9.30
CA THR A 650 7.34 -5.39 -8.90
C THR A 650 7.82 -6.13 -7.64
N ARG A 651 9.11 -5.97 -7.32
CA ARG A 651 9.75 -6.49 -6.11
C ARG A 651 9.61 -5.55 -4.92
N GLU A 652 8.62 -4.69 -4.92
CA GLU A 652 8.31 -3.82 -3.77
C GLU A 652 8.09 -4.63 -2.49
N PHE A 653 8.51 -4.07 -1.37
CA PHE A 653 8.39 -4.72 -0.06
C PHE A 653 6.94 -4.91 0.39
N GLY A 654 6.12 -3.88 0.23
CA GLY A 654 4.78 -3.79 0.79
C GLY A 654 3.67 -3.90 -0.25
N GLY A 655 2.90 -2.83 -0.41
CA GLY A 655 1.80 -2.73 -1.36
C GLY A 655 0.50 -3.36 -0.86
N LEU A 656 -0.49 -3.44 -1.76
CA LEU A 656 -1.79 -4.06 -1.47
C LEU A 656 -1.71 -5.58 -1.37
N TYR A 657 -0.75 -6.22 -2.04
CA TYR A 657 -0.57 -7.68 -2.09
C TYR A 657 0.73 -8.07 -1.39
N PRO A 658 0.76 -8.12 -0.02
CA PRO A 658 1.98 -8.23 0.76
C PRO A 658 2.53 -9.67 0.79
N LYS A 659 3.37 -10.03 -0.18
CA LYS A 659 3.93 -11.37 -0.37
C LYS A 659 4.67 -11.89 0.87
N ASN A 660 5.44 -11.01 1.54
CA ASN A 660 6.16 -11.36 2.78
C ASN A 660 5.22 -11.68 3.95
N LEU A 661 4.10 -10.95 4.06
CA LEU A 661 3.09 -11.24 5.10
C LEU A 661 2.45 -12.61 4.87
N TRP A 662 2.12 -12.95 3.62
CA TRP A 662 1.58 -14.28 3.30
C TRP A 662 2.60 -15.38 3.54
N ALA A 663 3.87 -15.15 3.18
CA ALA A 663 4.95 -16.09 3.46
C ALA A 663 5.14 -16.27 4.97
N ALA A 664 5.08 -15.20 5.77
CA ALA A 664 5.14 -15.22 7.22
C ALA A 664 3.99 -16.02 7.86
N GLN A 665 2.85 -16.12 7.18
CA GLN A 665 1.70 -16.95 7.58
C GLN A 665 1.85 -18.42 7.17
N GLY A 666 2.98 -18.82 6.59
CA GLY A 666 3.27 -20.20 6.21
C GLY A 666 2.84 -20.61 4.80
N TYR A 667 2.58 -19.66 3.92
CA TYR A 667 2.35 -19.92 2.50
C TYR A 667 3.66 -19.84 1.70
N VAL A 668 3.82 -20.69 0.72
CA VAL A 668 4.71 -20.40 -0.41
C VAL A 668 3.97 -19.40 -1.30
N VAL A 669 4.63 -18.30 -1.71
CA VAL A 669 4.00 -17.33 -2.62
C VAL A 669 4.74 -17.34 -3.94
N TYR A 670 4.03 -17.63 -5.01
CA TYR A 670 4.57 -17.62 -6.38
C TYR A 670 4.03 -16.41 -7.15
N VAL A 671 4.92 -15.61 -7.69
CA VAL A 671 4.59 -14.47 -8.56
C VAL A 671 5.15 -14.74 -9.94
N LEU A 672 4.35 -14.52 -11.00
CA LEU A 672 4.81 -14.61 -12.38
C LEU A 672 4.34 -13.43 -13.23
N GLN A 673 5.05 -13.18 -14.31
CA GLN A 673 4.85 -12.09 -15.26
C GLN A 673 4.48 -12.67 -16.63
N PRO A 674 3.18 -12.81 -16.95
CA PRO A 674 2.78 -13.34 -18.25
C PRO A 674 3.12 -12.38 -19.39
N SER A 675 3.16 -12.85 -20.62
CA SER A 675 3.32 -12.01 -21.80
C SER A 675 2.24 -10.93 -21.88
N GLY A 676 2.58 -9.80 -22.48
CA GLY A 676 1.81 -8.56 -22.41
C GLY A 676 2.28 -7.60 -21.35
N THR A 677 3.07 -8.05 -20.35
CA THR A 677 3.64 -7.22 -19.28
C THR A 677 4.75 -6.32 -19.83
N LEU A 678 4.80 -5.05 -19.35
CA LEU A 678 5.82 -4.07 -19.72
C LEU A 678 7.19 -4.40 -19.12
N GLY A 679 8.26 -3.87 -19.74
CA GLY A 679 9.63 -4.01 -19.28
C GLY A 679 10.35 -5.29 -19.75
N TYR A 680 9.81 -5.94 -20.77
CA TYR A 680 10.35 -7.14 -21.44
C TYR A 680 10.55 -6.93 -22.95
N GLY A 681 10.50 -5.68 -23.40
CA GLY A 681 10.54 -5.29 -24.81
C GLY A 681 9.17 -5.22 -25.48
N GLN A 682 9.13 -4.49 -26.60
CA GLN A 682 7.87 -4.17 -27.29
C GLN A 682 7.15 -5.41 -27.85
N GLU A 683 7.88 -6.41 -28.35
CA GLU A 683 7.26 -7.66 -28.83
C GLU A 683 6.52 -8.40 -27.71
N PHE A 684 7.11 -8.45 -26.51
CA PHE A 684 6.49 -9.11 -25.36
C PHE A 684 5.25 -8.35 -24.88
N SER A 685 5.33 -7.01 -24.77
CA SER A 685 4.23 -6.18 -24.30
C SER A 685 3.07 -6.11 -25.32
N SER A 686 3.35 -6.18 -26.63
CA SER A 686 2.35 -6.15 -27.69
C SER A 686 1.38 -7.34 -27.69
N LEU A 687 1.76 -8.47 -27.05
CA LEU A 687 0.91 -9.66 -26.93
C LEU A 687 -0.35 -9.42 -26.09
N HIS A 688 -0.44 -8.29 -25.36
CA HIS A 688 -1.66 -7.86 -24.69
C HIS A 688 -2.68 -7.25 -25.66
N VAL A 689 -2.22 -6.63 -26.76
CA VAL A 689 -3.10 -5.88 -27.67
C VAL A 689 -3.97 -6.84 -28.48
N ASN A 690 -5.30 -6.62 -28.43
CA ASN A 690 -6.30 -7.51 -29.04
C ASN A 690 -6.34 -8.94 -28.49
N ASP A 691 -5.65 -9.20 -27.37
CA ASP A 691 -5.88 -10.37 -26.53
C ASP A 691 -5.91 -9.89 -25.07
N TRP A 692 -7.11 -9.67 -24.57
CA TRP A 692 -7.27 -9.14 -23.22
C TRP A 692 -6.81 -10.11 -22.14
N GLY A 693 -6.78 -11.41 -22.36
CA GLY A 693 -6.38 -12.27 -21.30
C GLY A 693 -6.21 -13.76 -21.61
N PHE A 694 -6.55 -14.25 -22.78
CA PHE A 694 -6.42 -15.68 -23.08
C PHE A 694 -4.96 -16.14 -23.08
N ILE A 695 -4.07 -15.40 -23.75
CA ILE A 695 -2.64 -15.71 -23.77
C ILE A 695 -2.08 -15.68 -22.35
N ALA A 696 -2.34 -14.60 -21.59
CA ALA A 696 -1.85 -14.48 -20.22
C ALA A 696 -2.42 -15.56 -19.28
N ALA A 697 -3.71 -15.89 -19.40
CA ALA A 697 -4.34 -16.93 -18.61
C ALA A 697 -3.74 -18.32 -18.86
N ASP A 698 -3.51 -18.67 -20.14
CA ASP A 698 -2.92 -19.96 -20.52
C ASP A 698 -1.47 -20.07 -20.05
N GLU A 699 -0.69 -19.00 -20.15
CA GLU A 699 0.67 -18.95 -19.62
C GLU A 699 0.73 -19.05 -18.09
N ILE A 700 -0.20 -18.43 -17.38
CA ILE A 700 -0.30 -18.55 -15.92
C ILE A 700 -0.62 -20.00 -15.53
N ILE A 701 -1.60 -20.62 -16.17
CA ILE A 701 -1.98 -22.03 -15.92
C ILE A 701 -0.77 -22.94 -16.17
N TYR A 702 -0.17 -22.85 -17.37
CA TYR A 702 1.01 -23.64 -17.74
C TYR A 702 2.19 -23.40 -16.78
N GLY A 703 2.44 -22.14 -16.40
CA GLY A 703 3.49 -21.76 -15.47
C GLY A 703 3.31 -22.40 -14.10
N ILE A 704 2.07 -22.47 -13.60
CA ILE A 704 1.76 -23.12 -12.33
C ILE A 704 1.99 -24.62 -12.43
N GLU A 705 1.59 -25.28 -13.49
CA GLU A 705 1.85 -26.72 -13.70
C GLU A 705 3.35 -27.03 -13.73
N ARG A 706 4.13 -26.20 -14.42
CA ARG A 706 5.60 -26.31 -14.43
C ARG A 706 6.22 -26.07 -13.05
N PHE A 707 5.67 -25.07 -12.32
CA PHE A 707 6.10 -24.74 -10.96
C PHE A 707 5.86 -25.89 -10.00
N LEU A 708 4.69 -26.50 -10.03
CA LEU A 708 4.34 -27.65 -9.19
C LEU A 708 5.21 -28.86 -9.46
N ALA A 709 5.53 -29.12 -10.73
CA ALA A 709 6.43 -30.20 -11.14
C ALA A 709 7.86 -29.99 -10.59
N ALA A 710 8.32 -28.72 -10.55
CA ALA A 710 9.67 -28.37 -10.08
C ALA A 710 9.76 -28.25 -8.55
N HIS A 711 8.64 -28.00 -7.86
CA HIS A 711 8.61 -27.70 -6.42
C HIS A 711 7.72 -28.68 -5.64
N PRO A 712 8.21 -29.90 -5.39
CA PRO A 712 7.41 -30.97 -4.77
C PRO A 712 6.97 -30.67 -3.34
N PHE A 713 7.53 -29.66 -2.68
CA PHE A 713 7.09 -29.18 -1.36
C PHE A 713 5.77 -28.39 -1.43
N VAL A 714 5.30 -27.97 -2.60
CA VAL A 714 3.97 -27.36 -2.74
C VAL A 714 2.89 -28.45 -2.75
N ASP A 715 1.84 -28.23 -1.99
CA ASP A 715 0.68 -29.11 -1.99
C ASP A 715 -0.28 -28.74 -3.14
N GLN A 716 -0.37 -29.59 -4.15
CA GLN A 716 -1.17 -29.38 -5.35
C GLN A 716 -2.68 -29.23 -5.06
N LYS A 717 -3.16 -29.68 -3.92
CA LYS A 717 -4.57 -29.53 -3.49
C LYS A 717 -4.83 -28.27 -2.67
N ARG A 718 -3.81 -27.46 -2.42
CA ARG A 718 -3.91 -26.26 -1.58
C ARG A 718 -3.29 -25.05 -2.26
N ILE A 719 -3.78 -24.75 -3.47
CA ILE A 719 -3.31 -23.63 -4.28
C ILE A 719 -4.43 -22.61 -4.39
N GLY A 720 -4.11 -21.35 -4.06
CA GLY A 720 -4.99 -20.22 -4.28
C GLY A 720 -4.38 -19.21 -5.22
N CYS A 721 -5.20 -18.32 -5.81
CA CYS A 721 -4.71 -17.21 -6.59
C CYS A 721 -5.38 -15.89 -6.20
N ILE A 722 -4.67 -14.78 -6.45
CA ILE A 722 -5.14 -13.44 -6.16
C ILE A 722 -4.60 -12.43 -7.17
N GLY A 723 -5.46 -11.55 -7.62
CA GLY A 723 -5.11 -10.38 -8.41
C GLY A 723 -6.09 -9.24 -8.20
N GLY A 724 -5.66 -8.03 -8.53
CA GLY A 724 -6.51 -6.83 -8.46
C GLY A 724 -6.68 -6.15 -9.79
N SER A 725 -7.78 -5.43 -10.01
CA SER A 725 -8.05 -4.70 -11.24
C SER A 725 -7.97 -5.64 -12.46
N TYR A 726 -7.05 -5.41 -13.38
CA TYR A 726 -6.80 -6.35 -14.48
C TYR A 726 -6.40 -7.75 -13.98
N GLY A 727 -5.58 -7.84 -12.90
CA GLY A 727 -5.29 -9.12 -12.25
C GLY A 727 -6.53 -9.78 -11.63
N GLY A 728 -7.50 -8.99 -11.18
CA GLY A 728 -8.82 -9.47 -10.72
C GLY A 728 -9.66 -10.03 -11.88
N PHE A 729 -9.61 -9.38 -13.04
CA PHE A 729 -10.17 -9.91 -14.30
C PHE A 729 -9.54 -11.27 -14.63
N LEU A 730 -8.20 -11.34 -14.68
CA LEU A 730 -7.49 -12.60 -14.96
C LEU A 730 -7.81 -13.69 -13.93
N THR A 731 -7.94 -13.32 -12.65
CA THR A 731 -8.33 -14.27 -11.60
C THR A 731 -9.67 -14.92 -11.94
N MET A 732 -10.68 -14.16 -12.34
CA MET A 732 -11.99 -14.71 -12.71
C MET A 732 -11.93 -15.47 -14.04
N LEU A 733 -11.22 -14.95 -15.03
CA LEU A 733 -11.07 -15.60 -16.35
C LEU A 733 -10.40 -16.98 -16.23
N ILE A 734 -9.34 -17.08 -15.45
CA ILE A 734 -8.59 -18.32 -15.23
C ILE A 734 -9.52 -19.41 -14.65
N GLN A 735 -10.43 -19.05 -13.72
CA GLN A 735 -11.37 -20.02 -13.16
C GLN A 735 -12.37 -20.57 -14.20
N THR A 736 -12.54 -19.90 -15.32
CA THR A 736 -13.35 -20.44 -16.44
C THR A 736 -12.59 -21.46 -17.32
N ARG A 737 -11.26 -21.59 -17.10
CA ARG A 737 -10.34 -22.37 -17.97
C ARG A 737 -9.68 -23.55 -17.24
N THR A 738 -9.63 -23.54 -15.90
CA THR A 738 -8.99 -24.59 -15.11
C THR A 738 -9.64 -24.77 -13.74
N ASN A 739 -9.48 -25.96 -13.17
CA ASN A 739 -9.88 -26.32 -11.79
C ASN A 739 -8.65 -26.53 -10.88
N LEU A 740 -7.50 -25.97 -11.22
CA LEU A 740 -6.24 -26.08 -10.44
C LEU A 740 -6.33 -25.45 -9.05
N PHE A 741 -7.19 -24.44 -8.88
CA PHE A 741 -7.22 -23.66 -7.66
C PHE A 741 -8.30 -24.15 -6.69
N SER A 742 -7.94 -24.17 -5.41
CA SER A 742 -8.84 -24.47 -4.30
C SER A 742 -9.51 -23.21 -3.74
N ALA A 743 -9.00 -22.02 -4.07
CA ALA A 743 -9.60 -20.72 -3.73
C ALA A 743 -9.09 -19.63 -4.67
N ALA A 744 -9.92 -18.64 -4.95
CA ALA A 744 -9.55 -17.47 -5.74
C ALA A 744 -10.01 -16.18 -5.04
N VAL A 745 -9.26 -15.08 -5.21
CA VAL A 745 -9.61 -13.74 -4.70
C VAL A 745 -9.48 -12.73 -5.83
N SER A 746 -10.59 -12.13 -6.23
CA SER A 746 -10.63 -11.06 -7.23
C SER A 746 -10.92 -9.71 -6.54
N HIS A 747 -9.97 -8.80 -6.55
CA HIS A 747 -10.13 -7.43 -6.05
C HIS A 747 -10.39 -6.48 -7.20
N ALA A 748 -11.51 -5.73 -7.15
CA ALA A 748 -11.88 -4.74 -8.16
C ALA A 748 -11.73 -5.26 -9.60
N GLY A 749 -12.09 -6.55 -9.83
CA GLY A 749 -11.88 -7.23 -11.10
C GLY A 749 -13.00 -6.97 -12.09
N ILE A 750 -12.66 -7.00 -13.38
CA ILE A 750 -13.58 -6.83 -14.51
C ILE A 750 -14.19 -8.19 -14.84
N SER A 751 -15.48 -8.38 -14.67
CA SER A 751 -16.16 -9.62 -15.02
C SER A 751 -16.68 -9.63 -16.46
N SER A 752 -16.97 -8.43 -17.00
CA SER A 752 -17.43 -8.22 -18.38
C SER A 752 -16.67 -7.07 -19.03
N ILE A 753 -15.87 -7.36 -20.02
CA ILE A 753 -15.11 -6.35 -20.76
C ILE A 753 -16.04 -5.31 -21.41
N SER A 754 -17.24 -5.73 -21.85
CA SER A 754 -18.24 -4.83 -22.48
C SER A 754 -18.82 -3.81 -21.51
N SER A 755 -19.19 -4.20 -20.28
CA SER A 755 -19.72 -3.28 -19.28
C SER A 755 -18.64 -2.34 -18.78
N TYR A 756 -17.44 -2.85 -18.51
CA TYR A 756 -16.28 -2.04 -18.15
C TYR A 756 -15.96 -0.99 -19.22
N TRP A 757 -15.93 -1.39 -20.51
CA TRP A 757 -15.72 -0.47 -21.63
C TRP A 757 -16.74 0.69 -21.63
N GLY A 758 -18.00 0.41 -21.36
CA GLY A 758 -19.09 1.39 -21.37
C GLY A 758 -19.20 2.23 -20.10
N GLU A 759 -18.92 1.65 -18.92
CA GLU A 759 -19.19 2.28 -17.62
C GLU A 759 -17.94 2.73 -16.87
N GLY A 760 -16.82 2.01 -16.97
CA GLY A 760 -15.59 2.37 -16.28
C GLY A 760 -15.04 3.73 -16.72
N SER A 761 -14.56 4.54 -15.77
CA SER A 761 -14.03 5.88 -16.08
C SER A 761 -12.90 5.85 -17.10
N LEU A 762 -12.04 4.83 -17.01
CA LEU A 762 -10.95 4.58 -17.97
C LEU A 762 -11.30 3.50 -19.01
N GLY A 763 -12.50 2.90 -18.97
CA GLY A 763 -12.84 1.71 -19.73
C GLY A 763 -12.62 1.84 -21.23
N TYR A 764 -13.20 2.85 -21.87
CA TYR A 764 -13.03 3.07 -23.32
C TYR A 764 -11.61 3.51 -23.68
N LEU A 765 -10.95 4.29 -22.83
CA LEU A 765 -9.56 4.70 -23.01
C LEU A 765 -8.61 3.50 -22.87
N TYR A 766 -8.78 2.70 -21.83
CA TYR A 766 -7.99 1.48 -21.65
C TYR A 766 -8.15 0.53 -22.86
N SER A 767 -9.37 0.39 -23.36
CA SER A 767 -9.63 -0.41 -24.55
C SER A 767 -8.97 0.17 -25.81
N ALA A 768 -8.73 1.47 -25.88
CA ALA A 768 -7.95 2.07 -26.97
C ALA A 768 -6.51 1.56 -26.99
N TYR A 769 -5.92 1.28 -25.82
CA TYR A 769 -4.57 0.72 -25.68
C TYR A 769 -4.56 -0.81 -25.86
N ALA A 770 -5.52 -1.51 -25.24
CA ALA A 770 -5.57 -2.97 -25.17
C ALA A 770 -6.32 -3.64 -26.34
N ALA A 771 -7.24 -2.95 -27.00
CA ALA A 771 -8.14 -3.52 -28.01
C ALA A 771 -8.18 -2.68 -29.28
N ALA A 772 -7.02 -2.46 -29.89
CA ALA A 772 -6.82 -1.60 -31.06
C ALA A 772 -7.91 -1.70 -32.12
N ASN A 773 -8.71 -0.62 -32.31
CA ASN A 773 -9.86 -0.54 -33.26
C ASN A 773 -10.91 -1.66 -33.09
N SER A 774 -10.97 -2.26 -31.89
CA SER A 774 -11.92 -3.31 -31.54
C SER A 774 -12.96 -2.78 -30.56
N PHE A 775 -14.21 -3.15 -30.77
CA PHE A 775 -15.34 -2.65 -30.01
C PHE A 775 -16.35 -3.79 -29.70
N PRO A 776 -17.24 -3.63 -28.74
CA PRO A 776 -18.20 -4.68 -28.39
C PRO A 776 -19.07 -5.19 -29.55
N TRP A 777 -19.30 -4.36 -30.56
CA TRP A 777 -20.14 -4.72 -31.73
C TRP A 777 -19.37 -5.42 -32.86
N ASN A 778 -18.03 -5.29 -32.96
CA ASN A 778 -17.25 -5.92 -34.07
C ASN A 778 -16.28 -7.02 -33.60
N ARG A 779 -15.96 -7.12 -32.28
CA ARG A 779 -15.01 -8.10 -31.75
C ARG A 779 -15.60 -8.83 -30.53
N LYS A 780 -16.64 -9.63 -30.76
CA LYS A 780 -17.25 -10.48 -29.75
C LYS A 780 -16.28 -11.51 -29.16
N ASP A 781 -15.28 -11.94 -29.92
CA ASP A 781 -14.19 -12.82 -29.49
C ASP A 781 -13.40 -12.24 -28.32
N ILE A 782 -13.25 -10.92 -28.24
CA ILE A 782 -12.62 -10.22 -27.12
C ILE A 782 -13.67 -9.92 -26.05
N PHE A 783 -14.68 -9.11 -26.38
CA PHE A 783 -15.57 -8.48 -25.41
C PHE A 783 -16.56 -9.47 -24.74
N ILE A 784 -16.87 -10.59 -25.36
CA ILE A 784 -17.76 -11.61 -24.83
C ILE A 784 -16.96 -12.86 -24.42
N ASN A 785 -16.18 -13.45 -25.34
CA ASN A 785 -15.58 -14.75 -25.08
C ASN A 785 -14.48 -14.69 -24.01
N GLN A 786 -13.79 -13.55 -23.87
CA GLN A 786 -12.77 -13.35 -22.83
C GLN A 786 -13.36 -12.74 -21.53
N SER A 787 -14.67 -12.54 -21.45
CA SER A 787 -15.34 -12.08 -20.22
C SER A 787 -15.75 -13.26 -19.35
N ALA A 788 -15.36 -13.25 -18.08
CA ALA A 788 -15.68 -14.33 -17.13
C ALA A 788 -17.19 -14.46 -16.90
N LEU A 789 -17.93 -13.37 -16.95
CA LEU A 789 -19.40 -13.39 -16.74
C LEU A 789 -20.13 -14.28 -17.74
N PHE A 790 -19.74 -14.25 -19.01
CA PHE A 790 -20.38 -15.05 -20.07
C PHE A 790 -19.92 -16.51 -20.08
N ASN A 791 -19.00 -16.88 -19.18
CA ASN A 791 -18.48 -18.21 -18.95
C ASN A 791 -18.60 -18.62 -17.45
N ALA A 792 -19.48 -17.97 -16.70
CA ALA A 792 -19.60 -18.15 -15.25
C ALA A 792 -20.00 -19.59 -14.86
N ASP A 793 -20.73 -20.31 -15.73
CA ASP A 793 -21.11 -21.71 -15.57
C ASP A 793 -19.92 -22.67 -15.42
N LYS A 794 -18.75 -22.30 -15.95
CA LYS A 794 -17.51 -23.06 -15.85
C LYS A 794 -16.78 -22.88 -14.52
N ILE A 795 -17.08 -21.81 -13.75
CA ILE A 795 -16.40 -21.50 -12.50
C ILE A 795 -16.91 -22.42 -11.38
N THR A 796 -16.02 -23.22 -10.83
CA THR A 796 -16.30 -24.13 -9.71
C THR A 796 -15.49 -23.81 -8.46
N THR A 797 -14.38 -23.08 -8.62
CA THR A 797 -13.50 -22.67 -7.54
C THR A 797 -14.21 -21.67 -6.60
N PRO A 798 -14.14 -21.86 -5.28
CA PRO A 798 -14.60 -20.87 -4.31
C PRO A 798 -13.97 -19.49 -4.60
N LEU A 799 -14.81 -18.47 -4.80
CA LEU A 799 -14.39 -17.14 -5.22
C LEU A 799 -14.76 -16.07 -4.19
N LEU A 800 -13.76 -15.31 -3.74
CA LEU A 800 -13.96 -14.09 -2.97
C LEU A 800 -13.85 -12.88 -3.90
N LEU A 801 -14.88 -12.05 -3.90
CA LEU A 801 -14.93 -10.76 -4.57
C LEU A 801 -14.75 -9.65 -3.53
N LEU A 802 -13.79 -8.76 -3.77
CA LEU A 802 -13.51 -7.59 -2.93
C LEU A 802 -13.61 -6.32 -3.78
N HIS A 803 -14.36 -5.29 -3.35
CA HIS A 803 -14.54 -4.08 -4.16
C HIS A 803 -14.84 -2.86 -3.30
N GLY A 804 -14.27 -1.69 -3.65
CA GLY A 804 -14.65 -0.42 -3.05
C GLY A 804 -16.01 0.05 -3.58
N SER A 805 -16.89 0.57 -2.71
CA SER A 805 -18.23 1.00 -3.14
C SER A 805 -18.24 2.20 -4.07
N GLU A 806 -17.19 3.02 -4.00
CA GLU A 806 -17.03 4.26 -4.77
C GLU A 806 -16.05 4.10 -5.95
N ASP A 807 -15.74 2.87 -6.36
CA ASP A 807 -14.84 2.61 -7.46
C ASP A 807 -15.44 3.09 -8.79
N THR A 808 -14.84 4.15 -9.34
CA THR A 808 -15.22 4.72 -10.63
C THR A 808 -14.38 4.20 -11.79
N ASN A 809 -13.22 3.59 -11.50
CA ASN A 809 -12.38 3.00 -12.54
C ASN A 809 -12.95 1.66 -13.00
N VAL A 810 -13.10 0.72 -12.09
CA VAL A 810 -13.83 -0.53 -12.32
C VAL A 810 -15.11 -0.48 -11.48
N PRO A 811 -16.28 -0.23 -12.07
CA PRO A 811 -17.51 -0.08 -11.30
C PRO A 811 -17.84 -1.31 -10.46
N PRO A 812 -18.36 -1.15 -9.22
CA PRO A 812 -18.72 -2.27 -8.34
C PRO A 812 -19.75 -3.23 -8.97
N GLY A 813 -20.45 -2.77 -10.00
CA GLY A 813 -21.34 -3.58 -10.84
C GLY A 813 -20.65 -4.79 -11.44
N GLU A 814 -19.35 -4.71 -11.71
CA GLU A 814 -18.54 -5.82 -12.21
C GLU A 814 -18.51 -6.99 -11.22
N SER A 815 -18.31 -6.72 -9.94
CA SER A 815 -18.39 -7.75 -8.90
C SER A 815 -19.85 -8.21 -8.65
N THR A 816 -20.82 -7.29 -8.71
CA THR A 816 -22.23 -7.61 -8.45
C THR A 816 -22.78 -8.60 -9.48
N GLN A 817 -22.49 -8.41 -10.78
CA GLN A 817 -23.04 -9.27 -11.83
C GLN A 817 -22.46 -10.70 -11.78
N ILE A 818 -21.17 -10.87 -11.56
CA ILE A 818 -20.55 -12.20 -11.44
C ILE A 818 -20.98 -12.90 -10.14
N PHE A 819 -21.12 -12.16 -9.01
CA PHE A 819 -21.68 -12.68 -7.77
C PHE A 819 -23.10 -13.22 -7.99
N THR A 820 -23.95 -12.46 -8.67
CA THR A 820 -25.32 -12.87 -8.99
C THR A 820 -25.33 -14.14 -9.83
N ALA A 821 -24.52 -14.21 -10.88
CA ALA A 821 -24.42 -15.38 -11.75
C ALA A 821 -23.99 -16.63 -10.96
N LEU A 822 -22.94 -16.53 -10.14
CA LEU A 822 -22.42 -17.65 -9.37
C LEU A 822 -23.38 -18.11 -8.27
N LYS A 823 -24.10 -17.18 -7.60
CA LYS A 823 -25.14 -17.55 -6.62
C LYS A 823 -26.32 -18.31 -7.28
N ILE A 824 -26.76 -17.85 -8.46
CA ILE A 824 -27.81 -18.56 -9.24
C ILE A 824 -27.33 -19.96 -9.63
N LEU A 825 -26.07 -20.12 -9.97
CA LEU A 825 -25.45 -21.42 -10.32
C LEU A 825 -25.16 -22.30 -9.10
N GLY A 826 -25.47 -21.85 -7.88
CA GLY A 826 -25.21 -22.57 -6.63
C GLY A 826 -23.72 -22.74 -6.32
N ARG A 827 -22.87 -21.80 -6.77
CA ARG A 827 -21.42 -21.82 -6.55
C ARG A 827 -21.06 -21.14 -5.23
N GLU A 828 -19.92 -21.57 -4.66
CA GLU A 828 -19.35 -20.93 -3.47
C GLU A 828 -18.73 -19.59 -3.85
N VAL A 829 -19.37 -18.51 -3.48
CA VAL A 829 -18.92 -17.14 -3.76
C VAL A 829 -19.30 -16.21 -2.60
N GLU A 830 -18.35 -15.37 -2.18
CA GLU A 830 -18.56 -14.30 -1.23
C GLU A 830 -18.23 -12.95 -1.87
N TYR A 831 -18.99 -11.91 -1.53
CA TYR A 831 -18.76 -10.56 -2.00
C TYR A 831 -18.69 -9.60 -0.81
N ILE A 832 -17.50 -9.05 -0.56
CA ILE A 832 -17.25 -8.06 0.50
C ILE A 832 -17.05 -6.71 -0.15
N GLN A 833 -18.04 -5.84 -0.02
CA GLN A 833 -17.96 -4.47 -0.49
C GLN A 833 -17.39 -3.58 0.62
N ILE A 834 -16.32 -2.86 0.32
CA ILE A 834 -15.69 -1.92 1.25
C ILE A 834 -16.30 -0.54 1.02
N LEU A 835 -17.16 -0.12 1.94
CA LEU A 835 -17.92 1.15 1.82
C LEU A 835 -16.99 2.35 1.85
N ASP A 836 -17.34 3.42 1.12
CA ASP A 836 -16.62 4.70 1.00
C ASP A 836 -15.14 4.52 0.58
N GLN A 837 -14.83 3.46 -0.18
CA GLN A 837 -13.52 3.27 -0.79
C GLN A 837 -13.65 3.22 -2.30
N ASN A 838 -12.64 3.79 -2.97
CA ASN A 838 -12.49 3.78 -4.42
C ASN A 838 -11.75 2.51 -4.88
N HIS A 839 -11.07 2.57 -6.03
CA HIS A 839 -10.31 1.47 -6.64
C HIS A 839 -9.21 0.92 -5.72
N PHE A 840 -8.60 1.78 -4.91
CA PHE A 840 -7.62 1.41 -3.89
C PHE A 840 -8.22 1.53 -2.48
N ILE A 841 -7.95 0.54 -1.62
CA ILE A 841 -8.38 0.55 -0.22
C ILE A 841 -7.30 1.25 0.61
N LEU A 842 -7.45 2.56 0.81
CA LEU A 842 -6.43 3.41 1.42
C LEU A 842 -6.68 3.74 2.90
N ASN A 843 -7.95 3.76 3.33
CA ASN A 843 -8.31 3.99 4.72
C ASN A 843 -7.70 2.89 5.61
N TYR A 844 -7.04 3.27 6.71
CA TYR A 844 -6.28 2.36 7.56
C TYR A 844 -7.11 1.20 8.12
N ASN A 845 -8.24 1.50 8.76
CA ASN A 845 -9.08 0.47 9.37
C ASN A 845 -9.72 -0.45 8.32
N LYS A 846 -10.15 0.10 7.19
CA LYS A 846 -10.71 -0.66 6.07
C LYS A 846 -9.64 -1.55 5.42
N ARG A 847 -8.40 -1.07 5.30
CA ARG A 847 -7.28 -1.85 4.79
C ARG A 847 -6.90 -3.01 5.72
N ARG A 848 -6.96 -2.81 7.04
CA ARG A 848 -6.79 -3.91 8.02
C ARG A 848 -7.85 -4.99 7.83
N ILE A 849 -9.12 -4.60 7.73
CA ILE A 849 -10.24 -5.54 7.50
C ILE A 849 -10.05 -6.26 6.16
N TRP A 850 -9.75 -5.54 5.09
CA TRP A 850 -9.50 -6.09 3.76
C TRP A 850 -8.37 -7.13 3.76
N THR A 851 -7.22 -6.82 4.37
CA THR A 851 -6.10 -7.77 4.46
C THR A 851 -6.47 -9.01 5.27
N ARG A 852 -7.15 -8.84 6.41
CA ARG A 852 -7.63 -9.95 7.26
C ARG A 852 -8.63 -10.84 6.52
N THR A 853 -9.53 -10.24 5.75
CA THR A 853 -10.51 -10.96 4.94
C THR A 853 -9.83 -11.89 3.94
N ILE A 854 -8.81 -11.41 3.22
CA ILE A 854 -8.04 -12.23 2.27
C ILE A 854 -7.34 -13.38 2.99
N MET A 855 -6.69 -13.10 4.12
CA MET A 855 -5.97 -14.12 4.88
C MET A 855 -6.92 -15.17 5.44
N ALA A 856 -8.05 -14.77 6.02
CA ALA A 856 -9.06 -15.66 6.56
C ALA A 856 -9.72 -16.52 5.46
N TRP A 857 -9.91 -15.97 4.24
CA TRP A 857 -10.40 -16.73 3.08
C TRP A 857 -9.41 -17.82 2.68
N PHE A 858 -8.12 -17.50 2.55
CA PHE A 858 -7.10 -18.48 2.22
C PHE A 858 -6.91 -19.51 3.34
N ASP A 859 -6.93 -19.11 4.60
CA ASP A 859 -6.85 -20.05 5.73
C ASP A 859 -8.04 -21.03 5.72
N ARG A 860 -9.26 -20.55 5.42
CA ARG A 860 -10.46 -21.40 5.29
C ARG A 860 -10.26 -22.50 4.24
N TRP A 861 -9.82 -22.13 3.05
CA TRP A 861 -9.80 -23.06 1.91
C TRP A 861 -8.47 -23.80 1.71
N LEU A 862 -7.34 -23.16 1.99
CA LEU A 862 -6.01 -23.74 1.72
C LEU A 862 -5.41 -24.43 2.95
N LYS A 863 -5.84 -24.08 4.16
CA LYS A 863 -5.40 -24.70 5.40
C LYS A 863 -6.48 -25.50 6.12
N ASN A 864 -7.71 -25.45 5.62
CA ASN A 864 -8.89 -26.02 6.27
C ASN A 864 -9.09 -25.46 7.69
N GLN A 865 -8.96 -24.13 7.82
CA GLN A 865 -9.07 -23.38 9.07
C GLN A 865 -10.14 -22.28 8.92
N PRO A 866 -11.44 -22.62 9.01
CA PRO A 866 -12.53 -21.68 8.69
C PRO A 866 -12.88 -20.74 9.87
N GLU A 867 -12.32 -20.96 11.08
CA GLU A 867 -12.76 -20.29 12.29
C GLU A 867 -12.54 -18.77 12.24
N TRP A 868 -11.43 -18.34 11.63
CA TRP A 868 -11.16 -16.91 11.44
C TRP A 868 -12.18 -16.26 10.50
N TRP A 869 -12.55 -16.94 9.41
CA TRP A 869 -13.57 -16.48 8.49
C TRP A 869 -14.92 -16.29 9.20
N TYR A 870 -15.39 -17.30 9.93
CA TYR A 870 -16.66 -17.23 10.67
C TYR A 870 -16.62 -16.22 11.84
N TYR A 871 -15.46 -15.93 12.39
CA TYR A 871 -15.30 -14.85 13.37
C TYR A 871 -15.50 -13.48 12.73
N LEU A 872 -14.93 -13.25 11.54
CA LEU A 872 -15.09 -11.99 10.79
C LEU A 872 -16.50 -11.84 10.20
N TYR A 873 -17.05 -12.93 9.71
CA TYR A 873 -18.32 -12.98 9.00
C TYR A 873 -19.19 -14.11 9.57
N PRO A 874 -19.82 -13.91 10.75
CA PRO A 874 -20.69 -14.92 11.35
C PRO A 874 -21.92 -15.17 10.47
N ASN A 875 -22.30 -16.43 10.30
CA ASN A 875 -23.58 -16.78 9.71
C ASN A 875 -24.67 -16.38 10.70
N ASN A 876 -25.48 -15.38 10.38
CA ASN A 876 -26.66 -14.99 11.17
C ASN A 876 -27.80 -16.00 10.97
#